data_9f35cc125968b35e2b99f7c2b9e9e99c
#
_entry.id   9f35cc125968b35e2b99f7c2b9e9e99c
#
_cell.length_a   1.000
_cell.length_b   1.000
_cell.length_c   1.000
_cell.angle_alpha   90.00
_cell.angle_beta   90.00
_cell.angle_gamma   90.00
#
_symmetry.space_group_name_H-M   'P 1'
#
loop_
_entity.id
_entity.type
_entity.pdbx_description
1 polymer ?
#
loop_
_entity_poly.entity_id
_entity_poly.type
_entity_poly.pdbx_seq_one_letter_code
_entity_poly.pdbx_strand_id
1 'polypeptide(L)'
;MSATHDVSATYDVVLRTRNAERAALPHPTRGGANRVWWPHRLDLTVLAPDAADPWGAGFDYGAAFETLDLAAVRHDIERVLTTSQPWWPADYGSYGPLMVRMAWHAAGTYRVRDGRGGARGGYQRFAPQNSWPDNKGLDKARRLLWPVKKRYGRALSWADLMIFAGTVALETMGVPTLGFGGGREDAWAPDDSVDWGPERAWLADERHTRVRELDEPLAASEMGLIYVNPEGPRSVPDPWLAGRDIRETFRRMGFDDEETVALIAGGHTFGKTHGAAHDRHLGPEPEGAPLEEQGLGWRNDHGTGVGPDAIVSSLEGVWTAHPTRWDHGYLETLYRYDWDAVLSPAGLWQWVPSGGAGAGTVPDAHDPAVTHVPTFLTTDLALRYDPGYEPVSRRFLERPDLFADAFAHAWFKLTHQDMGPIQCYRGPLVPAEPQLWQDRVPDVHHELVGPAEVADLKRRLLAAGLSVAQLVTTAWASASTFRVSDRRGGANGARIRLRPQRDWEVNEPARLAEVLDALEQVRAAAPHPVSLADLVVLGGCAAVERAAADAGHDLQVPFVPGRTDATQEQTDVDSFAALEPVADGFRQYRGPGCRLPGEHALVERAALLGLSAPETVVLLGGLRALGVTVGGSRRGVLTATPGVLTTDFFVNLLDPGTSWTPAGADAFDGRDRATGELRWTASRVDLAVGSNSELRAIAEVYAADDAHGRFVTDFAAAWDKVMTLDRFDLR
;
A
#
# COMPACT_ATOMS: atom_id res chain seq x y z
N MET A 1 16.66 -44.51 26.51
CA MET A 1 16.42 -44.39 25.07
C MET A 1 15.22 -43.44 24.88
N SER A 2 15.55 -42.20 24.70
CA SER A 2 14.56 -41.10 24.51
C SER A 2 14.18 -41.11 23.05
N ALA A 3 12.90 -41.32 22.75
CA ALA A 3 12.36 -41.15 21.41
C ALA A 3 12.16 -39.65 21.21
N THR A 4 13.14 -39.00 20.61
CA THR A 4 12.94 -37.68 19.99
C THR A 4 12.09 -37.93 18.75
N HIS A 5 10.79 -37.70 18.87
CA HIS A 5 9.93 -37.57 17.67
C HIS A 5 10.48 -36.43 16.84
N ASP A 6 10.81 -36.75 15.62
CA ASP A 6 11.28 -35.76 14.63
C ASP A 6 10.11 -34.84 14.22
N VAL A 7 9.89 -33.83 15.04
CA VAL A 7 8.87 -32.79 14.84
C VAL A 7 9.13 -32.03 13.53
N SER A 8 10.41 -31.99 13.09
CA SER A 8 10.86 -31.35 11.85
C SER A 8 10.26 -31.99 10.60
N ALA A 9 10.23 -33.34 10.53
CA ALA A 9 9.74 -34.05 9.35
C ALA A 9 8.22 -33.89 9.16
N THR A 10 7.45 -33.91 10.27
CA THR A 10 6.00 -33.74 10.23
C THR A 10 5.63 -32.31 9.84
N TYR A 11 6.39 -31.31 10.32
CA TYR A 11 6.21 -29.91 9.99
C TYR A 11 6.52 -29.63 8.51
N ASP A 12 7.58 -30.23 7.95
CA ASP A 12 7.93 -30.12 6.53
C ASP A 12 6.84 -30.67 5.59
N VAL A 13 6.17 -31.75 5.98
CA VAL A 13 5.07 -32.33 5.18
C VAL A 13 3.85 -31.41 5.21
N VAL A 14 3.49 -30.88 6.37
CA VAL A 14 2.36 -29.97 6.54
C VAL A 14 2.59 -28.66 5.76
N LEU A 15 3.80 -28.08 5.83
CA LEU A 15 4.15 -26.87 5.07
C LEU A 15 4.14 -27.11 3.55
N ARG A 16 4.64 -28.25 3.09
CA ARG A 16 4.62 -28.58 1.65
C ARG A 16 3.21 -28.78 1.11
N THR A 17 2.33 -29.40 1.88
CA THR A 17 0.93 -29.60 1.49
C THR A 17 0.19 -28.26 1.45
N ARG A 18 0.38 -27.39 2.46
CA ARG A 18 -0.23 -26.08 2.52
C ARG A 18 0.32 -25.10 1.50
N ASN A 19 1.63 -25.12 1.21
CA ASN A 19 2.21 -24.33 0.13
C ASN A 19 1.76 -24.80 -1.26
N ALA A 20 1.50 -26.10 -1.44
CA ALA A 20 0.91 -26.62 -2.67
C ALA A 20 -0.57 -26.22 -2.83
N GLU A 21 -1.33 -26.17 -1.74
CA GLU A 21 -2.70 -25.65 -1.72
C GLU A 21 -2.73 -24.13 -1.95
N ARG A 22 -1.78 -23.37 -1.38
CA ARG A 22 -1.62 -21.93 -1.64
C ARG A 22 -1.20 -21.63 -3.08
N ALA A 23 -0.35 -22.46 -3.67
CA ALA A 23 0.04 -22.30 -5.08
C ALA A 23 -1.14 -22.53 -6.06
N ALA A 24 -2.21 -23.17 -5.58
CA ALA A 24 -3.44 -23.39 -6.33
C ALA A 24 -4.53 -22.33 -6.08
N LEU A 25 -4.33 -21.40 -5.11
CA LEU A 25 -5.29 -20.32 -4.86
C LEU A 25 -5.12 -19.20 -5.89
N PRO A 26 -6.22 -18.76 -6.53
CA PRO A 26 -6.14 -17.69 -7.50
C PRO A 26 -5.94 -16.35 -6.80
N HIS A 27 -5.05 -15.59 -7.32
CA HIS A 27 -4.83 -14.15 -7.26
C HIS A 27 -4.79 -13.45 -5.88
N PRO A 28 -3.70 -12.71 -5.60
CA PRO A 28 -3.48 -11.95 -4.37
C PRO A 28 -4.42 -10.76 -4.16
N THR A 29 -5.32 -10.43 -5.08
CA THR A 29 -6.25 -9.29 -4.98
C THR A 29 -7.68 -9.66 -4.62
N ARG A 30 -7.95 -10.88 -4.14
CA ARG A 30 -9.28 -11.25 -3.64
C ARG A 30 -9.29 -11.37 -2.13
N GLY A 31 -9.80 -10.37 -1.44
CA GLY A 31 -10.18 -10.43 -0.03
C GLY A 31 -11.32 -11.42 0.26
N GLY A 32 -11.22 -12.63 -0.26
CA GLY A 32 -12.27 -13.66 -0.12
C GLY A 32 -12.38 -14.31 1.26
N ALA A 33 -11.48 -13.96 2.19
CA ALA A 33 -11.40 -14.57 3.51
C ALA A 33 -12.60 -14.25 4.41
N ASN A 34 -13.21 -13.07 4.30
CA ASN A 34 -14.26 -12.61 5.20
C ASN A 34 -15.49 -13.54 5.23
N ARG A 35 -15.94 -14.07 4.09
CA ARG A 35 -17.07 -15.01 4.03
C ARG A 35 -16.76 -16.35 4.68
N VAL A 36 -15.52 -16.79 4.66
CA VAL A 36 -15.12 -18.06 5.28
C VAL A 36 -15.07 -17.91 6.80
N TRP A 37 -14.62 -16.76 7.29
CA TRP A 37 -14.48 -16.48 8.71
C TRP A 37 -15.79 -16.15 9.41
N TRP A 38 -16.64 -15.36 8.74
CA TRP A 38 -17.91 -14.90 9.31
C TRP A 38 -19.06 -15.26 8.36
N PRO A 39 -19.41 -16.56 8.21
CA PRO A 39 -20.41 -17.02 7.24
C PRO A 39 -21.84 -16.55 7.58
N HIS A 40 -22.07 -16.13 8.83
CA HIS A 40 -23.37 -15.62 9.31
C HIS A 40 -23.47 -14.09 9.28
N ARG A 41 -22.43 -13.41 8.85
CA ARG A 41 -22.45 -11.96 8.68
C ARG A 41 -23.43 -11.58 7.58
N LEU A 42 -24.14 -10.46 7.80
CA LEU A 42 -25.00 -9.89 6.78
C LEU A 42 -24.18 -9.51 5.54
N ASP A 43 -24.50 -10.11 4.40
CA ASP A 43 -23.83 -9.84 3.13
C ASP A 43 -24.56 -8.71 2.39
N LEU A 44 -23.87 -7.58 2.23
CA LEU A 44 -24.40 -6.39 1.55
C LEU A 44 -23.96 -6.27 0.09
N THR A 45 -23.15 -7.19 -0.43
CA THR A 45 -22.61 -7.10 -1.80
C THR A 45 -23.69 -7.07 -2.88
N VAL A 46 -24.85 -7.64 -2.61
CA VAL A 46 -26.02 -7.59 -3.51
C VAL A 46 -26.63 -6.20 -3.64
N LEU A 47 -26.40 -5.30 -2.66
CA LEU A 47 -26.98 -3.95 -2.64
C LEU A 47 -26.09 -2.90 -3.32
N ALA A 48 -24.82 -3.20 -3.51
CA ALA A 48 -23.85 -2.25 -4.02
C ALA A 48 -22.92 -2.90 -5.02
N PRO A 49 -23.32 -3.04 -6.27
CA PRO A 49 -22.36 -3.37 -7.33
C PRO A 49 -21.29 -2.29 -7.49
N ASP A 50 -21.62 -1.01 -7.21
CA ASP A 50 -20.67 0.10 -7.12
C ASP A 50 -20.95 0.81 -5.80
N ALA A 51 -20.05 0.70 -4.82
CA ALA A 51 -20.22 1.32 -3.50
C ALA A 51 -20.37 2.84 -3.66
N ALA A 52 -21.62 3.30 -3.73
CA ALA A 52 -21.92 4.71 -3.85
C ALA A 52 -21.45 5.41 -2.57
N ASP A 53 -20.68 6.48 -2.72
CA ASP A 53 -20.36 7.37 -1.61
C ASP A 53 -21.66 7.88 -1.00
N PRO A 54 -21.93 7.64 0.30
CA PRO A 54 -23.12 8.16 0.97
C PRO A 54 -23.27 9.68 0.92
N TRP A 55 -22.18 10.42 0.68
CA TRP A 55 -22.19 11.86 0.51
C TRP A 55 -22.54 12.31 -0.93
N GLY A 56 -22.54 11.36 -1.89
CA GLY A 56 -22.86 11.57 -3.30
C GLY A 56 -21.65 12.03 -4.13
N ALA A 57 -21.73 11.78 -5.44
CA ALA A 57 -20.64 11.99 -6.40
C ALA A 57 -20.10 13.42 -6.53
N GLY A 58 -20.78 14.42 -5.94
CA GLY A 58 -20.35 15.82 -5.94
C GLY A 58 -19.70 16.30 -4.64
N PHE A 59 -19.46 15.39 -3.68
CA PHE A 59 -18.85 15.74 -2.41
C PHE A 59 -17.32 15.79 -2.56
N ASP A 60 -16.74 16.96 -2.29
CA ASP A 60 -15.28 17.17 -2.24
C ASP A 60 -14.85 17.17 -0.78
N TYR A 61 -14.23 16.07 -0.36
CA TYR A 61 -13.74 15.93 1.01
C TYR A 61 -12.57 16.89 1.29
N GLY A 62 -11.68 17.13 0.33
CA GLY A 62 -10.56 18.06 0.49
C GLY A 62 -11.05 19.48 0.81
N ALA A 63 -12.01 19.96 0.03
CA ALA A 63 -12.65 21.25 0.28
C ALA A 63 -13.40 21.28 1.61
N ALA A 64 -14.11 20.20 1.98
CA ALA A 64 -14.79 20.11 3.27
C ALA A 64 -13.81 20.14 4.44
N PHE A 65 -12.68 19.40 4.35
CA PHE A 65 -11.63 19.38 5.36
C PHE A 65 -11.01 20.78 5.58
N GLU A 66 -10.78 21.54 4.51
CA GLU A 66 -10.22 22.89 4.60
C GLU A 66 -11.12 23.89 5.36
N THR A 67 -12.39 23.56 5.56
CA THR A 67 -13.30 24.38 6.40
C THR A 67 -13.13 24.15 7.90
N LEU A 68 -12.33 23.15 8.32
CA LEU A 68 -12.15 22.81 9.72
C LEU A 68 -11.24 23.81 10.45
N ASP A 69 -11.65 24.17 11.64
CA ASP A 69 -10.75 24.73 12.66
C ASP A 69 -10.01 23.56 13.34
N LEU A 70 -8.82 23.24 12.84
CA LEU A 70 -8.01 22.15 13.39
C LEU A 70 -7.56 22.40 14.83
N ALA A 71 -7.49 23.66 15.29
CA ALA A 71 -7.21 23.94 16.70
C ALA A 71 -8.39 23.54 17.59
N ALA A 72 -9.62 23.77 17.14
CA ALA A 72 -10.81 23.30 17.85
C ALA A 72 -10.93 21.76 17.83
N VAL A 73 -10.60 21.12 16.71
CA VAL A 73 -10.55 19.64 16.63
C VAL A 73 -9.51 19.09 17.61
N ARG A 74 -8.31 19.65 17.63
CA ARG A 74 -7.24 19.31 18.57
C ARG A 74 -7.74 19.41 20.01
N HIS A 75 -8.34 20.51 20.39
CA HIS A 75 -8.84 20.71 21.75
C HIS A 75 -9.91 19.67 22.14
N ASP A 76 -10.79 19.30 21.21
CA ASP A 76 -11.78 18.24 21.48
C ASP A 76 -11.13 16.86 21.62
N ILE A 77 -10.07 16.57 20.86
CA ILE A 77 -9.27 15.35 21.01
C ILE A 77 -8.58 15.35 22.38
N GLU A 78 -7.88 16.43 22.75
CA GLU A 78 -7.20 16.57 24.05
C GLU A 78 -8.15 16.33 25.23
N ARG A 79 -9.39 16.80 25.12
CA ARG A 79 -10.43 16.53 26.11
C ARG A 79 -10.80 15.04 26.18
N VAL A 80 -10.88 14.34 25.04
CA VAL A 80 -11.08 12.89 25.04
C VAL A 80 -9.89 12.20 25.70
N LEU A 81 -8.66 12.59 25.35
CA LEU A 81 -7.44 11.95 25.91
C LEU A 81 -7.39 11.97 27.44
N THR A 82 -7.94 13.02 28.07
CA THR A 82 -7.85 13.26 29.52
C THR A 82 -9.15 12.97 30.27
N THR A 83 -10.21 12.50 29.60
CA THR A 83 -11.50 12.21 30.21
C THR A 83 -11.76 10.71 30.25
N SER A 84 -11.27 10.06 31.33
CA SER A 84 -11.45 8.62 31.51
C SER A 84 -12.93 8.23 31.60
N GLN A 85 -13.30 7.14 30.92
CA GLN A 85 -14.66 6.60 30.85
C GLN A 85 -14.78 5.34 31.70
N PRO A 86 -15.83 5.18 32.54
CA PRO A 86 -15.99 4.00 33.39
C PRO A 86 -16.07 2.67 32.60
N TRP A 87 -16.57 2.70 31.37
CA TRP A 87 -16.72 1.51 30.56
C TRP A 87 -15.40 1.09 29.87
N TRP A 88 -14.39 1.96 29.85
CA TRP A 88 -13.02 1.70 29.40
C TRP A 88 -12.06 2.69 30.08
N PRO A 89 -11.62 2.43 31.32
CA PRO A 89 -10.78 3.34 32.08
C PRO A 89 -9.43 3.61 31.38
N ALA A 90 -8.99 4.88 31.48
CA ALA A 90 -7.72 5.29 30.89
C ALA A 90 -6.55 4.85 31.76
N ASP A 91 -5.54 4.22 31.19
CA ASP A 91 -4.28 3.92 31.87
C ASP A 91 -3.56 5.21 32.23
N TYR A 92 -3.02 5.29 33.44
CA TYR A 92 -2.32 6.49 33.94
C TYR A 92 -3.13 7.79 33.77
N GLY A 93 -4.46 7.70 33.69
CA GLY A 93 -5.37 8.83 33.48
C GLY A 93 -5.35 9.43 32.06
N SER A 94 -4.74 8.76 31.07
CA SER A 94 -4.64 9.26 29.70
C SER A 94 -4.88 8.17 28.66
N TYR A 95 -5.70 8.48 27.63
CA TYR A 95 -5.83 7.64 26.44
C TYR A 95 -4.74 7.92 25.37
N GLY A 96 -3.76 8.78 25.65
CA GLY A 96 -2.70 9.12 24.70
C GLY A 96 -2.04 7.89 24.08
N PRO A 97 -1.49 6.95 24.89
CA PRO A 97 -0.87 5.73 24.37
C PRO A 97 -1.82 4.87 23.51
N LEU A 98 -3.10 4.78 23.90
CA LEU A 98 -4.12 4.04 23.14
C LEU A 98 -4.37 4.67 21.76
N MET A 99 -4.39 6.01 21.66
CA MET A 99 -4.59 6.70 20.38
C MET A 99 -3.34 6.64 19.48
N VAL A 100 -2.14 6.67 20.07
CA VAL A 100 -0.89 6.42 19.33
C VAL A 100 -0.92 5.01 18.73
N ARG A 101 -1.27 3.99 19.53
CA ARG A 101 -1.40 2.61 19.05
C ARG A 101 -2.46 2.49 17.96
N MET A 102 -3.62 3.15 18.08
CA MET A 102 -4.66 3.13 17.04
C MET A 102 -4.16 3.71 15.71
N ALA A 103 -3.51 4.86 15.73
CA ALA A 103 -2.95 5.49 14.54
C ALA A 103 -1.87 4.64 13.89
N TRP A 104 -0.96 4.08 14.71
CA TRP A 104 0.07 3.16 14.24
C TRP A 104 -0.52 1.93 13.55
N HIS A 105 -1.51 1.27 14.17
CA HIS A 105 -2.15 0.07 13.61
C HIS A 105 -3.02 0.37 12.38
N ALA A 106 -3.53 1.60 12.24
CA ALA A 106 -4.19 2.02 11.00
C ALA A 106 -3.19 2.19 9.85
N ALA A 107 -2.03 2.80 10.13
CA ALA A 107 -1.01 3.14 9.15
C ALA A 107 -0.08 1.96 8.80
N GLY A 108 0.25 1.13 9.80
CA GLY A 108 1.24 0.05 9.70
C GLY A 108 0.83 -1.14 8.83
N THR A 109 -0.35 -1.12 8.24
CA THR A 109 -0.78 -2.10 7.23
C THR A 109 -0.26 -1.78 5.83
N TYR A 110 0.36 -0.62 5.62
CA TYR A 110 0.91 -0.21 4.33
C TYR A 110 2.03 -1.14 3.85
N ARG A 111 2.04 -1.45 2.55
CA ARG A 111 3.08 -2.25 1.89
C ARG A 111 3.60 -1.53 0.64
N VAL A 112 4.91 -1.33 0.62
CA VAL A 112 5.57 -0.57 -0.46
C VAL A 112 5.45 -1.23 -1.83
N ARG A 113 5.31 -2.56 -1.86
CA ARG A 113 5.29 -3.33 -3.10
C ARG A 113 4.14 -2.95 -4.04
N ASP A 114 2.95 -2.76 -3.50
CA ASP A 114 1.74 -2.46 -4.28
C ASP A 114 1.00 -1.22 -3.78
N GLY A 115 1.53 -0.53 -2.75
CA GLY A 115 0.95 0.68 -2.19
C GLY A 115 -0.39 0.47 -1.48
N ARG A 116 -0.79 -0.77 -1.22
CA ARG A 116 -2.04 -1.11 -0.53
C ARG A 116 -1.86 -1.11 0.98
N GLY A 117 -2.98 -1.12 1.70
CA GLY A 117 -2.99 -0.92 3.14
C GLY A 117 -2.84 0.56 3.51
N GLY A 118 -2.39 0.82 4.75
CA GLY A 118 -2.22 2.17 5.27
C GLY A 118 -3.47 2.76 5.89
N ALA A 119 -3.38 4.02 6.31
CA ALA A 119 -4.43 4.73 7.02
C ALA A 119 -5.51 5.31 6.09
N ARG A 120 -5.21 5.45 4.79
CA ARG A 120 -6.11 5.99 3.79
C ARG A 120 -7.39 5.16 3.71
N GLY A 121 -8.55 5.80 3.74
CA GLY A 121 -9.85 5.13 3.75
C GLY A 121 -10.36 4.72 5.13
N GLY A 122 -9.53 4.73 6.17
CA GLY A 122 -9.94 4.36 7.53
C GLY A 122 -10.37 2.90 7.64
N TYR A 123 -9.73 2.01 6.92
CA TYR A 123 -10.10 0.59 6.79
C TYR A 123 -10.04 -0.20 8.10
N GLN A 124 -9.35 0.29 9.14
CA GLN A 124 -9.39 -0.31 10.47
C GLN A 124 -10.81 -0.43 11.06
N ARG A 125 -11.79 0.26 10.48
CA ARG A 125 -13.23 0.15 10.85
C ARG A 125 -13.91 -1.11 10.31
N PHE A 126 -13.34 -1.75 9.32
CA PHE A 126 -13.93 -2.84 8.56
C PHE A 126 -13.18 -4.16 8.74
N ALA A 127 -13.89 -5.26 8.49
CA ALA A 127 -13.25 -6.56 8.40
C ALA A 127 -12.21 -6.60 7.25
N PRO A 128 -11.10 -7.33 7.40
CA PRO A 128 -10.74 -8.13 8.59
C PRO A 128 -10.04 -7.31 9.68
N GLN A 129 -9.59 -6.09 9.39
CA GLN A 129 -8.72 -5.30 10.28
C GLN A 129 -9.37 -4.99 11.63
N ASN A 130 -10.69 -4.70 11.68
CA ASN A 130 -11.39 -4.42 12.93
C ASN A 130 -11.42 -5.62 13.88
N SER A 131 -11.20 -6.83 13.37
CA SER A 131 -11.29 -8.10 14.08
C SER A 131 -9.95 -8.84 14.20
N TRP A 132 -8.86 -8.24 13.77
CA TRP A 132 -7.54 -8.81 14.00
C TRP A 132 -7.21 -8.89 15.49
N PRO A 133 -6.63 -10.00 15.99
CA PRO A 133 -6.25 -10.14 17.40
C PRO A 133 -5.35 -9.02 17.89
N ASP A 134 -4.43 -8.52 17.06
CA ASP A 134 -3.56 -7.41 17.42
C ASP A 134 -4.29 -6.05 17.52
N ASN A 135 -5.49 -5.95 17.00
CA ASN A 135 -6.35 -4.77 17.10
C ASN A 135 -7.33 -4.82 18.28
N LYS A 136 -7.17 -5.78 19.23
CA LYS A 136 -7.96 -5.81 20.47
C LYS A 136 -7.90 -4.47 21.18
N GLY A 137 -9.07 -3.96 21.59
CA GLY A 137 -9.21 -2.67 22.27
C GLY A 137 -9.25 -1.45 21.35
N LEU A 138 -8.91 -1.55 20.05
CA LEU A 138 -8.97 -0.41 19.13
C LEU A 138 -10.40 -0.08 18.65
N ASP A 139 -11.31 -1.01 18.74
CA ASP A 139 -12.76 -0.77 18.64
C ASP A 139 -13.23 0.21 19.73
N LYS A 140 -12.69 0.10 20.95
CA LYS A 140 -12.94 1.04 22.06
C LYS A 140 -12.31 2.39 21.78
N ALA A 141 -11.08 2.44 21.25
CA ALA A 141 -10.41 3.69 20.88
C ALA A 141 -11.27 4.50 19.89
N ARG A 142 -11.75 3.85 18.82
CA ARG A 142 -12.67 4.50 17.86
C ARG A 142 -13.98 4.94 18.52
N ARG A 143 -14.54 4.15 19.42
CA ARG A 143 -15.77 4.51 20.15
C ARG A 143 -15.56 5.73 21.06
N LEU A 144 -14.39 5.87 21.71
CA LEU A 144 -14.02 7.05 22.50
C LEU A 144 -13.94 8.32 21.65
N LEU A 145 -13.52 8.23 20.38
CA LEU A 145 -13.45 9.36 19.45
C LEU A 145 -14.79 9.73 18.81
N TRP A 146 -15.84 8.93 18.98
CA TRP A 146 -17.15 9.20 18.38
C TRP A 146 -17.72 10.60 18.68
N PRO A 147 -17.62 11.17 19.89
CA PRO A 147 -18.08 12.54 20.15
C PRO A 147 -17.42 13.59 19.24
N VAL A 148 -16.11 13.44 18.95
CA VAL A 148 -15.38 14.31 18.03
C VAL A 148 -15.87 14.10 16.60
N LYS A 149 -15.90 12.85 16.12
CA LYS A 149 -16.41 12.52 14.78
C LYS A 149 -17.83 13.04 14.56
N LYS A 150 -18.70 12.83 15.55
CA LYS A 150 -20.09 13.32 15.49
C LYS A 150 -20.18 14.86 15.36
N ARG A 151 -19.29 15.58 16.07
CA ARG A 151 -19.28 17.05 16.06
C ARG A 151 -18.89 17.62 14.69
N TYR A 152 -17.86 17.06 14.06
CA TYR A 152 -17.31 17.59 12.80
C TYR A 152 -17.89 16.89 11.55
N GLY A 153 -18.62 15.80 11.72
CA GLY A 153 -19.39 15.12 10.67
C GLY A 153 -18.58 14.78 9.42
N ARG A 154 -19.08 15.23 8.26
CA ARG A 154 -18.45 14.92 6.96
C ARG A 154 -17.16 15.68 6.69
N ALA A 155 -16.90 16.78 7.39
CA ALA A 155 -15.69 17.55 7.21
C ALA A 155 -14.45 16.90 7.81
N LEU A 156 -14.62 15.95 8.75
CA LEU A 156 -13.54 15.20 9.36
C LEU A 156 -13.78 13.69 9.14
N SER A 157 -13.03 13.07 8.24
CA SER A 157 -13.09 11.61 8.01
C SER A 157 -12.63 10.82 9.22
N TRP A 158 -13.02 9.56 9.34
CA TRP A 158 -12.42 8.65 10.31
C TRP A 158 -10.94 8.39 10.03
N ALA A 159 -10.56 8.33 8.76
CA ALA A 159 -9.18 8.15 8.34
C ALA A 159 -8.29 9.27 8.90
N ASP A 160 -8.68 10.53 8.68
CA ASP A 160 -7.94 11.68 9.22
C ASP A 160 -8.04 11.78 10.74
N LEU A 161 -9.21 11.52 11.32
CA LEU A 161 -9.39 11.58 12.78
C LEU A 161 -8.50 10.59 13.53
N MET A 162 -8.38 9.35 13.05
CA MET A 162 -7.54 8.33 13.70
C MET A 162 -6.06 8.75 13.71
N ILE A 163 -5.56 9.27 12.60
CA ILE A 163 -4.17 9.71 12.49
C ILE A 163 -3.94 10.99 13.28
N PHE A 164 -4.85 11.96 13.17
CA PHE A 164 -4.72 13.22 13.90
C PHE A 164 -4.79 13.01 15.42
N ALA A 165 -5.64 12.09 15.89
CA ALA A 165 -5.70 11.75 17.32
C ALA A 165 -4.38 11.15 17.82
N GLY A 166 -3.70 10.32 17.03
CA GLY A 166 -2.37 9.80 17.36
C GLY A 166 -1.31 10.91 17.43
N THR A 167 -1.30 11.81 16.46
CA THR A 167 -0.36 12.96 16.42
C THR A 167 -0.61 13.91 17.60
N VAL A 168 -1.87 14.28 17.86
CA VAL A 168 -2.23 15.12 19.03
C VAL A 168 -1.83 14.44 20.34
N ALA A 169 -2.02 13.12 20.44
CA ALA A 169 -1.61 12.36 21.63
C ALA A 169 -0.10 12.43 21.86
N LEU A 170 0.71 12.22 20.81
CA LEU A 170 2.17 12.36 20.90
C LEU A 170 2.59 13.76 21.36
N GLU A 171 2.01 14.79 20.77
CA GLU A 171 2.33 16.19 21.11
C GLU A 171 1.92 16.55 22.53
N THR A 172 0.77 16.05 23.00
CA THR A 172 0.35 16.26 24.40
C THR A 172 1.25 15.55 25.41
N MET A 173 1.90 14.46 24.99
CA MET A 173 2.90 13.74 25.78
C MET A 173 4.33 14.29 25.60
N GLY A 174 4.52 15.34 24.79
CA GLY A 174 5.77 16.08 24.65
C GLY A 174 6.64 15.73 23.45
N VAL A 175 6.15 14.97 22.48
CA VAL A 175 6.88 14.67 21.24
C VAL A 175 6.84 15.87 20.31
N PRO A 176 7.97 16.34 19.78
CA PRO A 176 8.00 17.35 18.72
C PRO A 176 7.72 16.70 17.36
N THR A 177 6.45 16.54 16.99
CA THR A 177 6.09 15.95 15.69
C THR A 177 6.39 16.90 14.53
N LEU A 178 6.53 16.38 13.30
CA LEU A 178 6.68 17.23 12.10
C LEU A 178 5.39 17.95 11.71
N GLY A 179 4.24 17.46 12.15
CA GLY A 179 2.94 18.01 11.81
C GLY A 179 1.95 16.96 11.33
N PHE A 180 0.95 17.39 10.56
CA PHE A 180 -0.14 16.57 10.07
C PHE A 180 -0.69 17.08 8.75
N GLY A 181 -0.85 16.21 7.78
CA GLY A 181 -1.60 16.44 6.55
C GLY A 181 -2.91 15.68 6.56
N GLY A 182 -4.04 16.39 6.38
CA GLY A 182 -5.34 15.79 6.14
C GLY A 182 -5.58 15.50 4.66
N GLY A 183 -6.78 15.05 4.32
CA GLY A 183 -7.19 14.75 2.95
C GLY A 183 -7.39 13.25 2.66
N ARG A 184 -7.44 12.42 3.70
CA ARG A 184 -7.80 11.00 3.61
C ARG A 184 -9.32 10.86 3.59
N GLU A 185 -9.87 10.49 2.46
CA GLU A 185 -11.30 10.20 2.34
C GLU A 185 -11.67 8.90 3.06
N ASP A 186 -12.88 8.84 3.61
CA ASP A 186 -13.41 7.60 4.21
C ASP A 186 -13.84 6.60 3.13
N ALA A 187 -13.42 5.34 3.29
CA ALA A 187 -14.04 4.22 2.60
C ALA A 187 -15.37 3.84 3.28
N TRP A 188 -16.27 3.21 2.51
CA TRP A 188 -17.61 2.81 2.96
C TRP A 188 -17.83 1.30 2.96
N ALA A 189 -16.80 0.54 2.56
CA ALA A 189 -16.75 -0.91 2.54
C ALA A 189 -15.32 -1.40 2.81
N PRO A 190 -15.15 -2.69 3.15
CA PRO A 190 -13.82 -3.32 3.16
C PRO A 190 -13.09 -3.14 1.83
N ASP A 191 -11.77 -3.11 1.86
CA ASP A 191 -10.94 -3.07 0.64
C ASP A 191 -10.76 -4.48 0.07
N ASP A 192 -11.59 -4.82 -0.91
CA ASP A 192 -11.51 -6.12 -1.60
C ASP A 192 -10.30 -6.26 -2.54
N SER A 193 -9.56 -5.18 -2.80
CA SER A 193 -8.34 -5.21 -3.58
C SER A 193 -7.14 -5.78 -2.82
N VAL A 194 -7.24 -5.89 -1.49
CA VAL A 194 -6.17 -6.39 -0.62
C VAL A 194 -6.46 -7.81 -0.18
N ASP A 195 -5.63 -8.75 -0.64
CA ASP A 195 -5.60 -10.09 -0.06
C ASP A 195 -4.64 -10.09 1.14
N TRP A 196 -5.19 -10.31 2.33
CA TRP A 196 -4.42 -10.47 3.56
C TRP A 196 -4.01 -11.93 3.81
N GLY A 197 -4.37 -12.85 2.91
CA GLY A 197 -4.11 -14.28 3.03
C GLY A 197 -5.04 -15.01 4.01
N PRO A 198 -4.85 -16.33 4.19
CA PRO A 198 -5.67 -17.13 5.10
C PRO A 198 -5.29 -16.87 6.55
N GLU A 199 -6.22 -16.34 7.34
CA GLU A 199 -5.99 -15.92 8.73
C GLU A 199 -5.44 -17.00 9.67
N ARG A 200 -5.92 -18.25 9.52
CA ARG A 200 -5.44 -19.34 10.38
C ARG A 200 -3.94 -19.60 10.24
N ALA A 201 -3.41 -19.49 9.03
CA ALA A 201 -1.99 -19.60 8.79
C ALA A 201 -1.19 -18.46 9.46
N TRP A 202 -1.81 -17.32 9.62
CA TRP A 202 -1.16 -16.14 10.18
C TRP A 202 -1.01 -16.21 11.69
N LEU A 203 -2.07 -16.61 12.37
CA LEU A 203 -2.07 -16.77 13.83
C LEU A 203 -1.11 -17.86 14.32
N ALA A 204 -0.72 -18.77 13.44
CA ALA A 204 0.20 -19.86 13.73
C ALA A 204 1.64 -19.62 13.26
N ASP A 205 2.03 -18.37 12.91
CA ASP A 205 3.35 -18.06 12.33
C ASP A 205 3.65 -18.82 11.01
N GLU A 206 2.60 -19.16 10.26
CA GLU A 206 2.69 -19.99 9.06
C GLU A 206 2.93 -19.20 7.76
N ARG A 207 3.08 -17.88 7.85
CA ARG A 207 3.35 -17.00 6.69
C ARG A 207 4.80 -17.07 6.21
N HIS A 208 5.69 -17.54 7.05
CA HIS A 208 7.09 -17.68 6.74
C HIS A 208 7.39 -19.02 6.11
N THR A 209 8.34 -19.02 5.17
CA THR A 209 8.95 -20.26 4.67
C THR A 209 9.81 -20.91 5.75
N ARG A 210 10.35 -22.09 5.44
CA ARG A 210 11.29 -22.80 6.34
C ARG A 210 12.53 -21.96 6.71
N VAL A 211 12.98 -21.09 5.80
CA VAL A 211 14.10 -20.16 6.01
C VAL A 211 13.65 -18.78 6.51
N ARG A 212 12.40 -18.69 6.94
CA ARG A 212 11.76 -17.46 7.45
C ARG A 212 11.73 -16.32 6.44
N GLU A 213 11.47 -16.63 5.19
CA GLU A 213 11.09 -15.63 4.20
C GLU A 213 9.58 -15.43 4.28
N LEU A 214 9.13 -14.18 4.37
CA LEU A 214 7.73 -13.82 4.36
C LEU A 214 7.17 -13.92 2.94
N ASP A 215 5.94 -14.47 2.78
CA ASP A 215 5.26 -14.53 1.49
C ASP A 215 5.04 -13.14 0.89
N GLU A 216 5.21 -13.04 -0.41
CA GLU A 216 4.86 -11.83 -1.17
C GLU A 216 3.33 -11.79 -1.45
N PRO A 217 2.69 -10.62 -1.37
CA PRO A 217 3.23 -9.26 -1.13
C PRO A 217 3.11 -8.78 0.33
N LEU A 218 3.01 -9.68 1.29
CA LEU A 218 2.71 -9.37 2.69
C LEU A 218 3.80 -8.49 3.33
N ALA A 219 3.40 -7.52 4.14
CA ALA A 219 4.30 -6.72 4.96
C ALA A 219 4.29 -7.18 6.43
N ALA A 220 3.12 -7.43 7.02
CA ALA A 220 3.01 -7.98 8.35
C ALA A 220 3.39 -9.47 8.39
N SER A 221 4.13 -9.88 9.42
CA SER A 221 4.57 -11.27 9.56
C SER A 221 3.47 -12.21 10.04
N GLU A 222 2.57 -11.70 10.87
CA GLU A 222 1.42 -12.44 11.38
C GLU A 222 0.17 -11.58 11.33
N MET A 223 -0.96 -12.18 11.03
CA MET A 223 -2.22 -11.49 11.11
C MET A 223 -2.59 -11.26 12.56
N GLY A 224 -2.92 -10.02 12.90
CA GLY A 224 -3.18 -9.65 14.26
C GLY A 224 -1.94 -9.24 15.05
N LEU A 225 -0.76 -9.50 14.52
CA LEU A 225 0.48 -8.86 14.92
C LEU A 225 0.97 -8.08 13.70
N ILE A 226 0.72 -6.79 13.67
CA ILE A 226 0.94 -5.95 12.48
C ILE A 226 2.39 -6.03 12.00
N TYR A 227 3.31 -6.32 12.92
CA TYR A 227 4.74 -6.38 12.64
C TYR A 227 5.31 -7.77 12.81
N VAL A 228 5.48 -8.21 14.06
CA VAL A 228 6.11 -9.48 14.41
C VAL A 228 5.54 -10.01 15.73
N ASN A 229 5.74 -11.31 15.99
CA ASN A 229 5.39 -11.92 17.27
C ASN A 229 6.23 -11.30 18.40
N PRO A 230 5.62 -10.66 19.41
CA PRO A 230 6.35 -10.01 20.50
C PRO A 230 7.11 -10.97 21.40
N GLU A 231 6.74 -12.25 21.43
CA GLU A 231 7.49 -13.31 22.12
C GLU A 231 8.75 -13.75 21.36
N GLY A 232 8.89 -13.31 20.10
CA GLY A 232 9.87 -13.81 19.15
C GLY A 232 9.31 -14.86 18.20
N PRO A 233 10.03 -15.21 17.10
CA PRO A 233 9.60 -16.16 16.12
C PRO A 233 9.18 -17.51 16.72
N ARG A 234 7.97 -17.99 16.41
CA ARG A 234 7.39 -19.22 16.93
C ARG A 234 7.28 -19.25 18.47
N SER A 235 7.05 -18.10 19.08
CA SER A 235 7.02 -17.92 20.53
C SER A 235 8.30 -18.40 21.24
N VAL A 236 9.46 -18.32 20.53
CA VAL A 236 10.77 -18.56 21.11
C VAL A 236 11.37 -17.22 21.52
N PRO A 237 11.70 -17.03 22.81
CA PRO A 237 12.21 -15.75 23.32
C PRO A 237 13.70 -15.54 22.92
N ASP A 238 13.94 -15.37 21.64
CA ASP A 238 15.27 -15.11 21.04
C ASP A 238 15.27 -13.72 20.37
N PRO A 239 15.87 -12.70 21.00
CA PRO A 239 15.92 -11.34 20.45
C PRO A 239 16.67 -11.23 19.11
N TRP A 240 17.65 -12.10 18.85
CA TRP A 240 18.40 -12.07 17.60
C TRP A 240 17.54 -12.58 16.42
N LEU A 241 16.75 -13.62 16.65
CA LEU A 241 15.80 -14.10 15.63
C LEU A 241 14.67 -13.07 15.41
N ALA A 242 14.17 -12.44 16.48
CA ALA A 242 13.16 -11.39 16.38
C ALA A 242 13.65 -10.19 15.54
N GLY A 243 14.91 -9.78 15.69
CA GLY A 243 15.50 -8.70 14.90
C GLY A 243 15.45 -8.93 13.38
N ARG A 244 15.56 -10.19 12.94
CA ARG A 244 15.44 -10.55 11.52
C ARG A 244 14.01 -10.37 11.00
N ASP A 245 13.00 -10.82 11.74
CA ASP A 245 11.60 -10.69 11.38
C ASP A 245 11.17 -9.21 11.39
N ILE A 246 11.62 -8.45 12.37
CA ILE A 246 11.38 -7.00 12.46
C ILE A 246 11.93 -6.32 11.19
N ARG A 247 13.19 -6.57 10.83
CA ARG A 247 13.82 -5.95 9.66
C ARG A 247 13.09 -6.28 8.37
N GLU A 248 12.72 -7.54 8.17
CA GLU A 248 11.97 -7.96 6.97
C GLU A 248 10.61 -7.26 6.89
N THR A 249 9.87 -7.21 7.98
CA THR A 249 8.55 -6.59 8.05
C THR A 249 8.63 -5.07 7.82
N PHE A 250 9.50 -4.38 8.56
CA PHE A 250 9.61 -2.92 8.45
C PHE A 250 10.15 -2.49 7.08
N ARG A 251 11.11 -3.22 6.51
CA ARG A 251 11.59 -2.98 5.14
C ARG A 251 10.44 -3.07 4.11
N ARG A 252 9.52 -4.02 4.25
CA ARG A 252 8.34 -4.14 3.39
C ARG A 252 7.30 -3.04 3.62
N MET A 253 7.33 -2.41 4.78
CA MET A 253 6.57 -1.19 5.07
C MET A 253 7.29 0.09 4.62
N GLY A 254 8.53 0.00 4.14
CA GLY A 254 9.31 1.12 3.62
C GLY A 254 10.25 1.78 4.62
N PHE A 255 10.59 1.10 5.74
CA PHE A 255 11.47 1.64 6.76
C PHE A 255 12.85 0.99 6.73
N ASP A 256 13.87 1.79 6.99
CA ASP A 256 15.23 1.33 7.23
C ASP A 256 15.46 0.98 8.72
N ASP A 257 16.69 0.57 9.06
CA ASP A 257 17.03 0.18 10.43
C ASP A 257 16.96 1.35 11.42
N GLU A 258 17.29 2.57 11.00
CA GLU A 258 17.22 3.76 11.85
C GLU A 258 15.78 4.17 12.14
N GLU A 259 14.95 4.25 11.13
CA GLU A 259 13.52 4.52 11.24
C GLU A 259 12.82 3.44 12.08
N THR A 260 13.20 2.17 11.90
CA THR A 260 12.65 1.03 12.64
C THR A 260 12.96 1.14 14.14
N VAL A 261 14.22 1.39 14.50
CA VAL A 261 14.62 1.57 15.92
C VAL A 261 13.92 2.79 16.52
N ALA A 262 13.84 3.90 15.77
CA ALA A 262 13.16 5.11 16.23
C ALA A 262 11.69 4.85 16.52
N LEU A 263 10.99 4.16 15.62
CA LEU A 263 9.56 3.84 15.75
C LEU A 263 9.31 2.93 16.97
N ILE A 264 10.05 1.83 17.11
CA ILE A 264 9.84 0.88 18.22
C ILE A 264 10.15 1.55 19.56
N ALA A 265 11.33 2.15 19.71
CA ALA A 265 11.73 2.79 20.95
C ALA A 265 10.82 3.99 21.31
N GLY A 266 10.44 4.79 20.29
CA GLY A 266 9.55 5.94 20.47
C GLY A 266 8.13 5.52 20.84
N GLY A 267 7.59 4.51 20.19
CA GLY A 267 6.25 3.98 20.48
C GLY A 267 6.16 3.37 21.88
N HIS A 268 7.13 2.51 22.25
CA HIS A 268 7.16 1.84 23.53
C HIS A 268 7.68 2.73 24.70
N THR A 269 8.05 3.98 24.44
CA THR A 269 8.19 5.00 25.48
C THR A 269 6.87 5.20 26.24
N PHE A 270 5.73 4.91 25.59
CA PHE A 270 4.39 5.21 26.09
C PHE A 270 3.59 3.95 26.44
N GLY A 271 2.72 4.09 27.44
CA GLY A 271 1.70 3.10 27.79
C GLY A 271 2.23 1.84 28.46
N LYS A 272 1.46 0.79 28.27
CA LYS A 272 1.73 -0.55 28.82
C LYS A 272 1.13 -1.62 27.92
N THR A 273 1.56 -2.87 28.12
CA THR A 273 0.87 -4.07 27.64
C THR A 273 -0.19 -4.53 28.63
N HIS A 274 -1.24 -5.24 28.15
CA HIS A 274 -2.35 -5.73 28.95
C HIS A 274 -2.51 -7.23 28.76
N GLY A 275 -2.26 -7.98 29.81
CA GLY A 275 -2.31 -9.44 29.84
C GLY A 275 -2.66 -9.94 31.23
N ALA A 276 -3.65 -9.32 31.89
CA ALA A 276 -4.07 -9.65 33.25
C ALA A 276 -4.46 -11.12 33.40
N ALA A 277 -4.94 -11.77 32.33
CA ALA A 277 -5.30 -13.18 32.31
C ALA A 277 -5.21 -13.77 30.90
N HIS A 278 -5.45 -15.09 30.79
CA HIS A 278 -5.43 -15.81 29.54
C HIS A 278 -6.59 -15.40 28.62
N ASP A 279 -6.38 -15.39 27.30
CA ASP A 279 -7.35 -15.02 26.24
C ASP A 279 -8.65 -15.84 26.24
N ARG A 280 -8.71 -16.98 26.91
CA ARG A 280 -9.95 -17.75 27.13
C ARG A 280 -11.07 -16.96 27.81
N HIS A 281 -10.74 -15.85 28.47
CA HIS A 281 -11.69 -14.95 29.11
C HIS A 281 -12.30 -13.94 28.13
N LEU A 282 -11.84 -13.92 26.88
CA LEU A 282 -12.33 -13.01 25.87
C LEU A 282 -13.46 -13.68 25.04
N GLY A 283 -14.52 -12.92 24.84
CA GLY A 283 -15.54 -13.22 23.85
C GLY A 283 -15.04 -12.99 22.40
N PRO A 284 -15.94 -13.17 21.43
CA PRO A 284 -15.59 -13.01 20.02
C PRO A 284 -15.11 -11.59 19.67
N GLU A 285 -14.37 -11.50 18.59
CA GLU A 285 -13.97 -10.27 17.90
C GLU A 285 -15.18 -9.48 17.37
N PRO A 286 -15.04 -8.17 17.01
CA PRO A 286 -16.17 -7.32 16.60
C PRO A 286 -17.09 -7.91 15.52
N GLU A 287 -16.53 -8.58 14.50
CA GLU A 287 -17.36 -9.19 13.43
C GLU A 287 -18.10 -10.45 13.90
N GLY A 288 -17.55 -11.19 14.86
CA GLY A 288 -18.16 -12.38 15.45
C GLY A 288 -19.01 -12.08 16.71
N ALA A 289 -18.97 -10.86 17.22
CA ALA A 289 -19.69 -10.48 18.43
C ALA A 289 -21.22 -10.42 18.18
N PRO A 290 -22.03 -10.70 19.24
CA PRO A 290 -23.47 -10.62 19.14
C PRO A 290 -23.96 -9.18 18.91
N LEU A 291 -25.16 -9.03 18.34
CA LEU A 291 -25.71 -7.75 17.89
C LEU A 291 -25.81 -6.69 18.99
N GLU A 292 -26.09 -7.12 20.23
CA GLU A 292 -26.19 -6.24 21.40
C GLU A 292 -24.86 -5.56 21.77
N GLU A 293 -23.72 -6.09 21.35
CA GLU A 293 -22.41 -5.46 21.57
C GLU A 293 -22.17 -4.27 20.62
N GLN A 294 -23.01 -4.09 19.61
CA GLN A 294 -23.03 -2.91 18.73
C GLN A 294 -21.67 -2.59 18.07
N GLY A 295 -20.98 -3.65 17.58
CA GLY A 295 -19.68 -3.54 16.91
C GLY A 295 -18.49 -3.41 17.84
N LEU A 296 -18.68 -3.62 19.17
CA LEU A 296 -17.59 -3.85 20.10
C LEU A 296 -17.37 -5.36 20.24
N GLY A 297 -16.12 -5.78 20.26
CA GLY A 297 -15.75 -7.19 20.43
C GLY A 297 -14.97 -7.44 21.71
N TRP A 298 -14.50 -8.67 21.86
CA TRP A 298 -13.60 -9.11 22.91
C TRP A 298 -14.09 -8.77 24.32
N ARG A 299 -15.38 -9.00 24.57
CA ARG A 299 -15.94 -8.88 25.89
C ARG A 299 -15.13 -9.75 26.84
N ASN A 300 -14.65 -9.15 27.93
CA ASN A 300 -13.77 -9.80 28.88
C ASN A 300 -14.56 -10.15 30.16
N ASP A 301 -14.52 -11.41 30.58
CA ASP A 301 -15.18 -11.91 31.79
C ASP A 301 -14.22 -12.10 32.99
N HIS A 302 -12.94 -11.71 32.83
CA HIS A 302 -11.97 -11.72 33.94
C HIS A 302 -12.13 -10.47 34.80
N GLY A 303 -12.29 -10.63 36.09
CA GLY A 303 -12.42 -9.53 37.05
C GLY A 303 -13.50 -8.52 36.67
N THR A 304 -13.12 -7.26 36.50
CA THR A 304 -14.02 -6.19 36.01
C THR A 304 -14.14 -6.17 34.49
N GLY A 305 -13.28 -6.88 33.78
CA GLY A 305 -13.18 -6.92 32.34
C GLY A 305 -12.49 -5.71 31.69
N VAL A 306 -12.14 -4.69 32.49
CA VAL A 306 -11.56 -3.44 32.03
C VAL A 306 -10.48 -2.93 33.01
N GLY A 307 -9.74 -1.90 32.62
CA GLY A 307 -8.70 -1.30 33.45
C GLY A 307 -7.64 -2.32 33.86
N PRO A 308 -7.41 -2.55 35.16
CA PRO A 308 -6.37 -3.47 35.60
C PRO A 308 -6.62 -4.94 35.21
N ASP A 309 -7.86 -5.29 34.87
CA ASP A 309 -8.25 -6.63 34.41
C ASP A 309 -8.27 -6.76 32.89
N ALA A 310 -7.81 -5.75 32.15
CA ALA A 310 -7.86 -5.75 30.69
C ALA A 310 -6.95 -6.82 30.07
N ILE A 311 -7.41 -7.43 28.97
CA ILE A 311 -6.67 -8.41 28.18
C ILE A 311 -6.64 -7.89 26.73
N VAL A 312 -5.46 -7.53 26.23
CA VAL A 312 -5.24 -7.01 24.88
C VAL A 312 -4.14 -7.81 24.18
N SER A 313 -2.90 -7.72 24.64
CA SER A 313 -1.76 -8.43 24.03
C SER A 313 -1.40 -9.74 24.72
N SER A 314 -2.02 -10.04 25.86
CA SER A 314 -1.68 -11.19 26.73
C SER A 314 -0.27 -11.14 27.32
N LEU A 315 0.47 -10.06 27.08
CA LEU A 315 1.68 -9.65 27.78
C LEU A 315 1.31 -8.61 28.83
N GLU A 316 1.99 -8.60 29.97
CA GLU A 316 1.65 -7.70 31.06
C GLU A 316 2.88 -6.96 31.54
N GLY A 317 2.89 -5.63 31.38
CA GLY A 317 3.99 -4.83 31.87
C GLY A 317 4.04 -3.42 31.29
N VAL A 318 4.99 -2.66 31.80
CA VAL A 318 5.26 -1.27 31.44
C VAL A 318 6.77 -1.08 31.25
N TRP A 319 7.16 -0.33 30.25
CA TRP A 319 8.57 -0.16 29.87
C TRP A 319 9.29 0.91 30.68
N THR A 320 8.59 2.01 31.00
CA THR A 320 9.21 3.25 31.48
C THR A 320 8.59 3.75 32.79
N ALA A 321 9.32 4.61 33.48
CA ALA A 321 8.82 5.28 34.70
C ALA A 321 7.77 6.36 34.41
N HIS A 322 7.66 6.84 33.17
CA HIS A 322 6.76 7.91 32.77
C HIS A 322 5.95 7.55 31.52
N PRO A 323 5.01 6.62 31.58
CA PRO A 323 4.33 6.05 30.41
C PRO A 323 3.45 7.03 29.60
N THR A 324 3.28 8.26 30.04
CA THR A 324 2.50 9.31 29.38
C THR A 324 3.31 10.56 29.11
N ARG A 325 4.64 10.44 29.12
CA ARG A 325 5.54 11.56 28.86
C ARG A 325 6.71 11.14 27.98
N TRP A 326 7.01 11.93 26.96
CA TRP A 326 8.22 11.74 26.15
C TRP A 326 9.47 11.99 26.99
N ASP A 327 10.30 11.00 27.12
CA ASP A 327 11.63 11.09 27.68
C ASP A 327 12.52 9.96 27.16
N HIS A 328 13.72 9.82 27.70
CA HIS A 328 14.74 8.87 27.26
C HIS A 328 14.67 7.52 28.01
N GLY A 329 13.68 7.39 28.89
CA GLY A 329 13.56 6.28 29.87
C GLY A 329 13.50 4.89 29.25
N TYR A 330 12.96 4.74 28.02
CA TYR A 330 12.93 3.44 27.33
C TYR A 330 14.33 2.93 27.02
N LEU A 331 15.16 3.72 26.31
CA LEU A 331 16.54 3.33 25.96
C LEU A 331 17.43 3.22 27.21
N GLU A 332 17.28 4.12 28.18
CA GLU A 332 18.01 4.02 29.45
C GLU A 332 17.69 2.72 30.17
N THR A 333 16.44 2.31 30.25
CA THR A 333 16.00 1.08 30.91
C THR A 333 16.48 -0.16 30.15
N LEU A 334 16.39 -0.16 28.83
CA LEU A 334 16.86 -1.25 27.97
C LEU A 334 18.34 -1.58 28.19
N TYR A 335 19.18 -0.57 28.39
CA TYR A 335 20.63 -0.74 28.55
C TYR A 335 21.09 -0.82 30.01
N ARG A 336 20.26 -0.40 30.97
CA ARG A 336 20.61 -0.39 32.41
C ARG A 336 20.68 -1.77 33.03
N TYR A 337 19.83 -2.69 32.58
CA TYR A 337 19.65 -4.00 33.23
C TYR A 337 20.10 -5.14 32.32
N ASP A 338 20.48 -6.27 32.95
CA ASP A 338 20.43 -7.57 32.29
C ASP A 338 19.04 -8.14 32.46
N TRP A 339 18.62 -9.04 31.53
CA TRP A 339 17.25 -9.42 31.36
C TRP A 339 17.05 -10.92 31.48
N ASP A 340 16.05 -11.36 32.25
CA ASP A 340 15.60 -12.75 32.38
C ASP A 340 14.23 -12.94 31.73
N ALA A 341 14.07 -13.99 30.94
CA ALA A 341 12.78 -14.36 30.35
C ALA A 341 11.85 -14.96 31.40
N VAL A 342 10.62 -14.47 31.45
CA VAL A 342 9.57 -14.94 32.36
C VAL A 342 8.24 -15.10 31.60
N LEU A 343 7.29 -15.82 32.18
CA LEU A 343 5.94 -15.90 31.64
C LEU A 343 5.05 -14.79 32.23
N SER A 344 4.24 -14.17 31.36
CA SER A 344 3.17 -13.25 31.78
C SER A 344 2.06 -14.01 32.53
N PRO A 345 1.10 -13.33 33.18
CA PRO A 345 -0.07 -13.98 33.78
C PRO A 345 -0.90 -14.79 32.76
N ALA A 346 -0.85 -14.42 31.47
CA ALA A 346 -1.50 -15.15 30.40
C ALA A 346 -0.65 -16.32 29.83
N GLY A 347 0.59 -16.48 30.28
CA GLY A 347 1.48 -17.57 29.86
C GLY A 347 2.35 -17.29 28.64
N LEU A 348 2.53 -16.03 28.24
CA LEU A 348 3.38 -15.60 27.14
C LEU A 348 4.75 -15.13 27.64
N TRP A 349 5.79 -15.31 26.80
CA TRP A 349 7.15 -14.90 27.15
C TRP A 349 7.32 -13.38 27.14
N GLN A 350 7.87 -12.85 28.22
CA GLN A 350 8.29 -11.44 28.39
C GLN A 350 9.57 -11.37 29.22
N TRP A 351 10.18 -10.20 29.36
CA TRP A 351 11.49 -10.04 29.98
C TRP A 351 11.44 -9.05 31.13
N VAL A 352 12.07 -9.41 32.24
CA VAL A 352 12.22 -8.55 33.44
C VAL A 352 13.70 -8.41 33.81
N PRO A 353 14.11 -7.36 34.51
CA PRO A 353 15.46 -7.21 35.01
C PRO A 353 15.91 -8.38 35.87
N SER A 354 17.13 -8.89 35.60
CA SER A 354 17.71 -10.04 36.31
C SER A 354 17.85 -9.78 37.81
N GLY A 355 17.64 -10.83 38.59
CA GLY A 355 17.87 -10.78 40.02
C GLY A 355 16.95 -9.81 40.81
N GLY A 356 15.81 -9.41 40.24
CA GLY A 356 14.86 -8.48 40.86
C GLY A 356 15.30 -7.02 40.81
N ALA A 357 16.30 -6.67 39.99
CA ALA A 357 16.70 -5.28 39.77
C ALA A 357 15.51 -4.47 39.21
N GLY A 358 15.48 -3.17 39.43
CA GLY A 358 14.40 -2.31 38.94
C GLY A 358 13.05 -2.49 39.64
N ALA A 359 12.97 -3.24 40.77
CA ALA A 359 11.75 -3.35 41.54
C ALA A 359 11.27 -1.96 42.03
N GLY A 360 9.99 -1.67 41.81
CA GLY A 360 9.39 -0.41 42.27
C GLY A 360 9.73 0.82 41.44
N THR A 361 10.30 0.65 40.23
CA THR A 361 10.73 1.79 39.40
C THR A 361 9.69 2.26 38.36
N VAL A 362 8.66 1.46 38.09
CA VAL A 362 7.60 1.84 37.14
C VAL A 362 6.24 1.86 37.85
N PRO A 363 5.32 2.78 37.45
CA PRO A 363 4.03 2.95 38.11
C PRO A 363 3.02 1.88 37.70
N ASP A 364 2.03 1.60 38.54
CA ASP A 364 0.79 0.95 38.16
C ASP A 364 -0.12 1.92 37.38
N ALA A 365 -0.91 1.39 36.45
CA ALA A 365 -1.76 2.21 35.60
C ALA A 365 -3.00 2.78 36.28
N HIS A 366 -3.48 2.12 37.34
CA HIS A 366 -4.76 2.42 38.01
C HIS A 366 -4.65 2.66 39.50
N ASP A 367 -3.55 2.28 40.13
CA ASP A 367 -3.29 2.50 41.58
C ASP A 367 -1.95 3.22 41.78
N PRO A 368 -1.96 4.51 42.12
CA PRO A 368 -0.73 5.29 42.32
C PRO A 368 0.12 4.83 43.52
N ALA A 369 -0.41 3.98 44.39
CA ALA A 369 0.32 3.41 45.51
C ALA A 369 1.11 2.15 45.15
N VAL A 370 0.83 1.57 43.97
CA VAL A 370 1.46 0.33 43.50
C VAL A 370 2.54 0.66 42.46
N THR A 371 3.64 -0.08 42.52
CA THR A 371 4.73 0.03 41.57
C THR A 371 5.21 -1.36 41.14
N HIS A 372 5.80 -1.47 39.95
CA HIS A 372 6.23 -2.72 39.37
C HIS A 372 7.71 -2.68 38.96
N VAL A 373 8.19 -3.80 38.41
CA VAL A 373 9.45 -3.87 37.62
C VAL A 373 9.18 -3.46 36.19
N PRO A 374 10.13 -2.84 35.47
CA PRO A 374 9.98 -2.62 34.06
C PRO A 374 9.93 -3.96 33.30
N THR A 375 9.13 -4.03 32.26
CA THR A 375 8.94 -5.26 31.47
C THR A 375 9.15 -4.96 29.99
N PHE A 376 9.92 -5.80 29.33
CA PHE A 376 10.27 -5.69 27.92
C PHE A 376 9.83 -6.93 27.15
N LEU A 377 9.67 -6.77 25.82
CA LEU A 377 9.30 -7.84 24.91
C LEU A 377 10.55 -8.41 24.25
N THR A 378 10.46 -9.60 23.68
CA THR A 378 11.59 -10.15 22.91
C THR A 378 11.96 -9.25 21.73
N THR A 379 10.96 -8.62 21.12
CA THR A 379 11.16 -7.63 20.05
C THR A 379 11.83 -6.35 20.51
N ASP A 380 11.62 -5.91 21.75
CA ASP A 380 12.34 -4.77 22.32
C ASP A 380 13.82 -5.08 22.51
N LEU A 381 14.11 -6.28 23.04
CA LEU A 381 15.49 -6.70 23.27
C LEU A 381 16.28 -6.85 21.96
N ALA A 382 15.59 -7.05 20.83
CA ALA A 382 16.23 -7.04 19.51
C ALA A 382 16.97 -5.73 19.24
N LEU A 383 16.47 -4.59 19.73
CA LEU A 383 17.12 -3.28 19.56
C LEU A 383 18.50 -3.22 20.26
N ARG A 384 18.74 -4.05 21.27
CA ARG A 384 20.03 -4.14 21.98
C ARG A 384 20.92 -5.25 21.45
N TYR A 385 20.35 -6.38 20.98
CA TYR A 385 21.12 -7.59 20.69
C TYR A 385 21.28 -7.87 19.18
N ASP A 386 20.47 -7.29 18.29
CA ASP A 386 20.68 -7.40 16.86
C ASP A 386 21.84 -6.48 16.42
N PRO A 387 22.84 -7.01 15.66
CA PRO A 387 24.04 -6.24 15.29
C PRO A 387 23.79 -5.05 14.36
N GLY A 388 22.65 -4.99 13.67
CA GLY A 388 22.24 -3.85 12.85
C GLY A 388 21.54 -2.76 13.70
N TYR A 389 20.74 -3.16 14.66
CA TYR A 389 19.98 -2.22 15.51
C TYR A 389 20.78 -1.66 16.68
N GLU A 390 21.69 -2.44 17.28
CA GLU A 390 22.47 -2.03 18.46
C GLU A 390 23.23 -0.72 18.25
N PRO A 391 23.96 -0.50 17.13
CA PRO A 391 24.65 0.76 16.91
C PRO A 391 23.71 1.96 16.85
N VAL A 392 22.52 1.78 16.29
CA VAL A 392 21.50 2.84 16.19
C VAL A 392 20.89 3.15 17.55
N SER A 393 20.41 2.14 18.28
CA SER A 393 19.80 2.31 19.61
C SER A 393 20.78 2.88 20.64
N ARG A 394 22.07 2.51 20.55
CA ARG A 394 23.15 3.09 21.38
C ARG A 394 23.41 4.55 21.03
N ARG A 395 23.46 4.90 19.74
CA ARG A 395 23.57 6.30 19.30
C ARG A 395 22.39 7.14 19.79
N PHE A 396 21.18 6.60 19.74
CA PHE A 396 19.99 7.26 20.25
C PHE A 396 20.02 7.40 21.78
N LEU A 397 20.56 6.42 22.51
CA LEU A 397 20.79 6.53 23.95
C LEU A 397 21.76 7.69 24.28
N GLU A 398 22.82 7.87 23.50
CA GLU A 398 23.83 8.90 23.71
C GLU A 398 23.37 10.29 23.22
N ARG A 399 22.46 10.32 22.23
CA ARG A 399 21.98 11.54 21.56
C ARG A 399 20.45 11.60 21.51
N PRO A 400 19.81 12.03 22.62
CA PRO A 400 18.36 12.17 22.70
C PRO A 400 17.73 13.09 21.64
N ASP A 401 18.50 14.09 21.19
CA ASP A 401 18.11 15.00 20.12
C ASP A 401 17.93 14.27 18.78
N LEU A 402 18.86 13.39 18.42
CA LEU A 402 18.77 12.57 17.20
C LEU A 402 17.61 11.56 17.28
N PHE A 403 17.37 10.99 18.47
CA PHE A 403 16.25 10.08 18.67
C PHE A 403 14.90 10.78 18.47
N ALA A 404 14.74 11.97 19.04
CA ALA A 404 13.49 12.72 18.91
C ALA A 404 13.25 13.13 17.44
N ASP A 405 14.29 13.57 16.73
CA ASP A 405 14.23 13.93 15.32
C ASP A 405 13.88 12.71 14.45
N ALA A 406 14.60 11.60 14.62
CA ALA A 406 14.33 10.37 13.87
C ALA A 406 12.93 9.83 14.11
N PHE A 407 12.44 9.86 15.36
CA PHE A 407 11.07 9.43 15.67
C PHE A 407 10.02 10.34 15.02
N ALA A 408 10.21 11.66 15.04
CA ALA A 408 9.30 12.60 14.43
C ALA A 408 9.17 12.37 12.90
N HIS A 409 10.31 12.15 12.22
CA HIS A 409 10.34 11.84 10.78
C HIS A 409 9.72 10.48 10.47
N ALA A 410 10.09 9.44 11.21
CA ALA A 410 9.56 8.10 11.00
C ALA A 410 8.06 8.01 11.30
N TRP A 411 7.56 8.71 12.33
CA TRP A 411 6.12 8.82 12.62
C TRP A 411 5.36 9.50 11.49
N PHE A 412 5.89 10.61 10.97
CA PHE A 412 5.27 11.30 9.84
C PHE A 412 5.23 10.43 8.60
N LYS A 413 6.34 9.72 8.28
CA LYS A 413 6.39 8.76 7.19
C LYS A 413 5.39 7.64 7.38
N LEU A 414 5.35 6.98 8.55
CA LEU A 414 4.41 5.91 8.88
C LEU A 414 2.97 6.32 8.56
N THR A 415 2.58 7.51 8.98
CA THR A 415 1.19 7.96 8.93
C THR A 415 0.80 8.66 7.62
N HIS A 416 1.74 8.94 6.70
CA HIS A 416 1.47 9.73 5.50
C HIS A 416 1.97 9.12 4.18
N GLN A 417 2.81 8.07 4.20
CA GLN A 417 3.40 7.52 2.97
C GLN A 417 2.38 6.91 1.99
N ASP A 418 1.17 6.61 2.45
CA ASP A 418 0.07 6.11 1.64
C ASP A 418 -0.78 7.21 0.97
N MET A 419 -0.46 8.49 1.21
CA MET A 419 -1.24 9.63 0.68
C MET A 419 -0.79 10.13 -0.68
N GLY A 420 0.37 9.69 -1.17
CA GLY A 420 0.97 10.20 -2.40
C GLY A 420 1.76 11.50 -2.19
N PRO A 421 1.93 12.30 -3.25
CA PRO A 421 2.72 13.53 -3.19
C PRO A 421 2.05 14.60 -2.32
N ILE A 422 2.87 15.57 -1.86
CA ILE A 422 2.44 16.62 -0.93
C ILE A 422 1.22 17.43 -1.41
N GLN A 423 0.99 17.51 -2.72
CA GLN A 423 -0.19 18.16 -3.31
C GLN A 423 -1.52 17.50 -2.90
N CYS A 424 -1.48 16.26 -2.45
CA CYS A 424 -2.64 15.54 -1.92
C CYS A 424 -2.97 15.90 -0.46
N TYR A 425 -2.07 16.60 0.24
CA TYR A 425 -2.22 16.91 1.65
C TYR A 425 -3.01 18.22 1.84
N ARG A 426 -3.78 18.30 2.91
CA ARG A 426 -4.64 19.42 3.24
C ARG A 426 -4.40 19.94 4.66
N GLY A 427 -4.60 21.22 4.83
CA GLY A 427 -4.61 21.90 6.13
C GLY A 427 -3.32 22.60 6.52
N PRO A 428 -3.37 23.44 7.56
CA PRO A 428 -2.27 24.34 7.94
C PRO A 428 -1.13 23.65 8.72
N LEU A 429 -1.28 22.38 9.08
CA LEU A 429 -0.28 21.61 9.82
C LEU A 429 0.60 20.76 8.91
N VAL A 430 0.42 20.85 7.59
CA VAL A 430 1.28 20.21 6.61
C VAL A 430 2.69 20.80 6.71
N PRO A 431 3.75 19.97 6.85
CA PRO A 431 5.12 20.47 6.88
C PRO A 431 5.47 21.30 5.64
N ALA A 432 6.15 22.43 5.85
CA ALA A 432 6.54 23.31 4.74
C ALA A 432 7.56 22.68 3.79
N GLU A 433 8.42 21.79 4.31
CA GLU A 433 9.43 21.07 3.55
C GLU A 433 8.95 19.65 3.24
N PRO A 434 8.76 19.31 1.95
CA PRO A 434 8.41 17.95 1.56
C PRO A 434 9.55 16.98 1.87
N GLN A 435 9.18 15.78 2.31
CA GLN A 435 10.13 14.68 2.50
C GLN A 435 10.49 14.05 1.14
N LEU A 436 11.69 13.48 1.03
CA LEU A 436 12.18 12.92 -0.24
C LEU A 436 11.26 11.81 -0.78
N TRP A 437 10.74 10.94 0.09
CA TRP A 437 9.84 9.83 -0.27
C TRP A 437 8.44 10.29 -0.78
N GLN A 438 8.10 11.59 -0.67
CA GLN A 438 6.82 12.13 -1.17
C GLN A 438 6.84 12.39 -2.69
N ASP A 439 7.88 11.98 -3.41
CA ASP A 439 8.01 12.09 -4.88
C ASP A 439 7.75 13.53 -5.39
N ARG A 440 8.35 14.52 -4.74
CA ARG A 440 8.15 15.94 -5.05
C ARG A 440 8.30 16.23 -6.54
N VAL A 441 7.36 16.99 -7.08
CA VAL A 441 7.41 17.55 -8.44
C VAL A 441 7.55 19.06 -8.32
N PRO A 442 8.49 19.70 -9.05
CA PRO A 442 8.63 21.15 -9.02
C PRO A 442 7.38 21.88 -9.50
N ASP A 443 7.18 23.10 -9.00
CA ASP A 443 6.10 23.95 -9.48
C ASP A 443 6.37 24.45 -10.91
N VAL A 444 5.31 24.79 -11.64
CA VAL A 444 5.42 25.41 -12.96
C VAL A 444 5.83 26.87 -12.79
N HIS A 445 6.95 27.27 -13.42
CA HIS A 445 7.49 28.63 -13.35
C HIS A 445 7.54 29.36 -14.69
N HIS A 446 6.83 28.85 -15.70
CA HIS A 446 6.75 29.45 -17.04
C HIS A 446 5.31 29.47 -17.54
N GLU A 447 5.05 30.29 -18.55
CA GLU A 447 3.76 30.29 -19.25
C GLU A 447 3.55 28.93 -19.96
N LEU A 448 2.36 28.36 -19.79
CA LEU A 448 2.02 27.09 -20.42
C LEU A 448 1.77 27.26 -21.92
N VAL A 449 2.17 26.24 -22.68
CA VAL A 449 1.94 26.19 -24.12
C VAL A 449 0.46 26.22 -24.47
N GLY A 450 0.10 27.07 -25.43
CA GLY A 450 -1.27 27.22 -25.92
C GLY A 450 -1.63 26.18 -27.00
N PRO A 451 -2.91 26.12 -27.44
CA PRO A 451 -3.37 25.12 -28.41
C PRO A 451 -2.59 25.11 -29.75
N ALA A 452 -2.19 26.27 -30.25
CA ALA A 452 -1.41 26.38 -31.47
C ALA A 452 0.00 25.80 -31.35
N GLU A 453 0.62 25.97 -30.16
CA GLU A 453 1.94 25.44 -29.85
C GLU A 453 1.88 23.92 -29.61
N VAL A 454 0.83 23.44 -28.92
CA VAL A 454 0.57 22.02 -28.78
C VAL A 454 0.47 21.35 -30.16
N ALA A 455 -0.25 21.96 -31.10
CA ALA A 455 -0.34 21.43 -32.48
C ALA A 455 1.02 21.46 -33.22
N ASP A 456 1.84 22.49 -32.98
CA ASP A 456 3.20 22.56 -33.56
C ASP A 456 4.11 21.50 -32.95
N LEU A 457 4.08 21.33 -31.63
CA LEU A 457 4.85 20.31 -30.93
C LEU A 457 4.47 18.88 -31.37
N LYS A 458 3.18 18.57 -31.55
CA LYS A 458 2.72 17.29 -32.08
C LYS A 458 3.33 17.01 -33.46
N ARG A 459 3.34 18.01 -34.35
CA ARG A 459 3.97 17.86 -35.69
C ARG A 459 5.47 17.60 -35.61
N ARG A 460 6.19 18.31 -34.71
CA ARG A 460 7.64 18.11 -34.51
C ARG A 460 7.94 16.73 -33.92
N LEU A 461 7.17 16.27 -32.94
CA LEU A 461 7.31 14.94 -32.36
C LEU A 461 7.14 13.83 -33.39
N LEU A 462 6.11 13.93 -34.25
CA LEU A 462 5.89 12.97 -35.32
C LEU A 462 6.97 13.05 -36.46
N ALA A 463 7.65 14.18 -36.57
CA ALA A 463 8.75 14.38 -37.54
C ALA A 463 10.14 14.02 -36.94
N ALA A 464 10.23 13.66 -35.67
CA ALA A 464 11.51 13.37 -34.99
C ALA A 464 12.14 12.03 -35.37
N GLY A 465 11.57 11.29 -36.33
CA GLY A 465 12.10 10.00 -36.78
C GLY A 465 11.74 8.80 -35.90
N LEU A 466 10.85 9.01 -34.91
CA LEU A 466 10.37 7.96 -34.00
C LEU A 466 9.11 7.29 -34.57
N SER A 467 8.99 5.99 -34.36
CA SER A 467 7.79 5.23 -34.71
C SER A 467 6.65 5.49 -33.72
N VAL A 468 5.40 5.22 -34.17
CA VAL A 468 4.21 5.23 -33.29
C VAL A 468 4.46 4.35 -32.06
N ALA A 469 4.96 3.14 -32.23
CA ALA A 469 5.24 2.23 -31.14
C ALA A 469 6.24 2.79 -30.11
N GLN A 470 7.31 3.48 -30.54
CA GLN A 470 8.29 4.09 -29.64
C GLN A 470 7.68 5.21 -28.78
N LEU A 471 6.93 6.13 -29.41
CA LEU A 471 6.28 7.24 -28.71
C LEU A 471 5.23 6.73 -27.71
N VAL A 472 4.37 5.80 -28.14
CA VAL A 472 3.32 5.21 -27.28
C VAL A 472 3.94 4.40 -26.13
N THR A 473 4.97 3.58 -26.41
CA THR A 473 5.66 2.80 -25.39
C THR A 473 6.29 3.71 -24.32
N THR A 474 6.93 4.81 -24.70
CA THR A 474 7.58 5.72 -23.77
C THR A 474 6.55 6.46 -22.90
N ALA A 475 5.45 6.94 -23.49
CA ALA A 475 4.38 7.58 -22.72
C ALA A 475 3.71 6.59 -21.75
N TRP A 476 3.43 5.36 -22.21
CA TRP A 476 2.91 4.30 -21.34
C TRP A 476 3.86 3.95 -20.21
N ALA A 477 5.15 3.74 -20.51
CA ALA A 477 6.18 3.41 -19.52
C ALA A 477 6.33 4.48 -18.45
N SER A 478 6.11 5.76 -18.81
CA SER A 478 6.13 6.88 -17.88
C SER A 478 4.87 6.89 -17.01
N ALA A 479 3.69 6.90 -17.61
CA ALA A 479 2.41 7.10 -16.94
C ALA A 479 1.94 5.86 -16.15
N SER A 480 2.16 4.66 -16.68
CA SER A 480 1.65 3.42 -16.09
C SER A 480 2.38 2.97 -14.81
N THR A 481 3.39 3.70 -14.35
CA THR A 481 3.96 3.51 -13.01
C THR A 481 3.03 3.97 -11.90
N PHE A 482 2.04 4.79 -12.22
CA PHE A 482 1.07 5.29 -11.26
C PHE A 482 0.31 4.15 -10.57
N ARG A 483 0.03 4.34 -9.27
CA ARG A 483 -0.78 3.43 -8.47
C ARG A 483 -1.87 4.24 -7.75
N VAL A 484 -3.13 3.87 -7.97
CA VAL A 484 -4.27 4.50 -7.27
C VAL A 484 -4.26 4.18 -5.77
N SER A 485 -3.60 3.09 -5.36
CA SER A 485 -3.52 2.62 -3.98
C SER A 485 -2.80 3.60 -3.05
N ASP A 486 -1.71 4.23 -3.51
CA ASP A 486 -0.92 5.20 -2.73
C ASP A 486 -0.61 6.50 -3.49
N ARG A 487 -1.16 6.66 -4.69
CA ARG A 487 -0.99 7.85 -5.55
C ARG A 487 0.47 8.16 -5.93
N ARG A 488 1.34 7.14 -5.94
CA ARG A 488 2.74 7.27 -6.36
C ARG A 488 2.92 6.91 -7.83
N GLY A 489 4.01 7.40 -8.42
CA GLY A 489 4.36 7.19 -9.84
C GLY A 489 3.66 8.17 -10.77
N GLY A 490 3.61 7.83 -12.06
CA GLY A 490 3.02 8.64 -13.11
C GLY A 490 4.04 9.36 -13.99
N ALA A 491 3.54 10.11 -14.97
CA ALA A 491 4.36 10.80 -15.95
C ALA A 491 4.95 12.12 -15.44
N ASN A 492 4.29 12.76 -14.46
CA ASN A 492 4.74 14.03 -13.90
C ASN A 492 6.09 13.86 -13.19
N GLY A 493 6.98 14.81 -13.37
CA GLY A 493 8.36 14.71 -12.91
C GLY A 493 9.33 14.10 -13.94
N ALA A 494 8.83 13.53 -15.04
CA ALA A 494 9.64 12.85 -16.08
C ALA A 494 10.68 11.88 -15.47
N ARG A 495 10.33 11.15 -14.40
CA ARG A 495 11.27 10.25 -13.72
C ARG A 495 11.72 9.08 -14.58
N ILE A 496 11.03 8.82 -15.69
CA ILE A 496 11.46 7.84 -16.70
C ILE A 496 12.89 8.12 -17.24
N ARG A 497 13.40 9.36 -17.17
CA ARG A 497 14.77 9.73 -17.55
C ARG A 497 15.77 9.61 -16.39
N LEU A 498 15.30 9.36 -15.17
CA LEU A 498 16.08 9.32 -13.94
C LEU A 498 16.23 7.90 -13.41
N ARG A 499 17.21 7.68 -12.56
CA ARG A 499 17.31 6.45 -11.77
C ARG A 499 16.22 6.45 -10.70
N PRO A 500 15.61 5.26 -10.39
CA PRO A 500 15.92 3.96 -10.97
C PRO A 500 15.15 3.67 -12.28
N GLN A 501 14.08 4.43 -12.61
CA GLN A 501 13.12 4.09 -13.65
C GLN A 501 13.73 3.97 -15.05
N ARG A 502 14.72 4.79 -15.40
CA ARG A 502 15.38 4.73 -16.71
C ARG A 502 16.13 3.42 -16.94
N ASP A 503 16.57 2.78 -15.84
CA ASP A 503 17.42 1.58 -15.89
C ASP A 503 16.59 0.28 -15.81
N TRP A 504 15.26 0.37 -15.62
CA TRP A 504 14.39 -0.80 -15.55
C TRP A 504 14.37 -1.58 -16.87
N GLU A 505 14.51 -2.91 -16.80
CA GLU A 505 14.53 -3.79 -17.96
C GLU A 505 13.28 -3.63 -18.84
N VAL A 506 12.10 -3.48 -18.20
CA VAL A 506 10.81 -3.28 -18.90
C VAL A 506 10.77 -2.05 -19.79
N ASN A 507 11.64 -1.08 -19.56
CA ASN A 507 11.73 0.17 -20.31
C ASN A 507 12.75 0.11 -21.46
N GLU A 508 13.46 -1.02 -21.61
CA GLU A 508 14.47 -1.19 -22.67
C GLU A 508 15.46 -0.01 -22.71
N PRO A 509 16.37 0.16 -21.73
CA PRO A 509 17.14 1.39 -21.49
C PRO A 509 17.81 2.00 -22.73
N ALA A 510 18.33 1.17 -23.63
CA ALA A 510 18.97 1.66 -24.86
C ALA A 510 17.96 2.32 -25.83
N ARG A 511 16.80 1.70 -26.02
CA ARG A 511 15.72 2.26 -26.88
C ARG A 511 15.09 3.48 -26.23
N LEU A 512 14.91 3.46 -24.91
CA LEU A 512 14.43 4.61 -24.17
C LEU A 512 15.36 5.81 -24.34
N ALA A 513 16.68 5.62 -24.25
CA ALA A 513 17.65 6.68 -24.43
C ALA A 513 17.51 7.36 -25.81
N GLU A 514 17.36 6.57 -26.89
CA GLU A 514 17.14 7.11 -28.25
C GLU A 514 15.88 8.00 -28.30
N VAL A 515 14.79 7.57 -27.68
CA VAL A 515 13.54 8.35 -27.66
C VAL A 515 13.73 9.62 -26.84
N LEU A 516 14.33 9.54 -25.65
CA LEU A 516 14.57 10.70 -24.78
C LEU A 516 15.47 11.74 -25.47
N ASP A 517 16.52 11.31 -26.18
CA ASP A 517 17.41 12.20 -26.96
C ASP A 517 16.63 12.94 -28.05
N ALA A 518 15.74 12.25 -28.77
CA ALA A 518 14.89 12.88 -29.79
C ALA A 518 13.89 13.88 -29.17
N LEU A 519 13.28 13.55 -28.04
CA LEU A 519 12.38 14.45 -27.32
C LEU A 519 13.12 15.71 -26.79
N GLU A 520 14.36 15.56 -26.31
CA GLU A 520 15.21 16.69 -25.91
C GLU A 520 15.54 17.61 -27.08
N GLN A 521 15.79 17.06 -28.26
CA GLN A 521 15.98 17.88 -29.48
C GLN A 521 14.72 18.68 -29.83
N VAL A 522 13.54 18.07 -29.73
CA VAL A 522 12.25 18.77 -29.91
C VAL A 522 12.10 19.87 -28.87
N ARG A 523 12.41 19.59 -27.58
CA ARG A 523 12.37 20.54 -26.48
C ARG A 523 13.27 21.74 -26.72
N ALA A 524 14.51 21.48 -27.10
CA ALA A 524 15.48 22.54 -27.40
C ALA A 524 15.10 23.44 -28.59
N ALA A 525 14.33 22.90 -29.54
CA ALA A 525 13.83 23.63 -30.72
C ALA A 525 12.44 24.25 -30.49
N ALA A 526 11.82 24.08 -29.34
CA ALA A 526 10.52 24.65 -29.03
C ALA A 526 10.63 26.18 -28.84
N PRO A 527 9.65 26.97 -29.32
CA PRO A 527 9.69 28.43 -29.21
C PRO A 527 9.48 28.92 -27.78
N HIS A 528 8.77 28.15 -26.96
CA HIS A 528 8.50 28.42 -25.55
C HIS A 528 8.91 27.22 -24.67
N PRO A 529 9.21 27.46 -23.38
CA PRO A 529 9.57 26.39 -22.45
C PRO A 529 8.46 25.34 -22.36
N VAL A 530 8.86 24.07 -22.42
CA VAL A 530 7.99 22.91 -22.21
C VAL A 530 8.78 21.84 -21.44
N SER A 531 8.12 21.16 -20.52
CA SER A 531 8.74 20.07 -19.76
C SER A 531 8.93 18.81 -20.62
N LEU A 532 9.92 17.99 -20.27
CA LEU A 532 10.06 16.68 -20.90
C LEU A 532 8.89 15.76 -20.53
N ALA A 533 8.36 15.90 -19.32
CA ALA A 533 7.16 15.19 -18.86
C ALA A 533 5.96 15.44 -19.80
N ASP A 534 5.72 16.71 -20.16
CA ASP A 534 4.67 17.04 -21.12
C ASP A 534 4.97 16.52 -22.53
N LEU A 535 6.23 16.59 -22.99
CA LEU A 535 6.61 16.06 -24.32
C LEU A 535 6.47 14.55 -24.43
N VAL A 536 6.77 13.81 -23.36
CA VAL A 536 6.58 12.33 -23.32
C VAL A 536 5.11 12.00 -23.52
N VAL A 537 4.21 12.62 -22.75
CA VAL A 537 2.77 12.39 -22.85
C VAL A 537 2.23 12.88 -24.20
N LEU A 538 2.60 14.08 -24.62
CA LEU A 538 2.16 14.67 -25.89
C LEU A 538 2.62 13.84 -27.10
N GLY A 539 3.82 13.24 -27.03
CA GLY A 539 4.33 12.33 -28.05
C GLY A 539 3.46 11.08 -28.20
N GLY A 540 3.05 10.50 -27.06
CA GLY A 540 2.10 9.39 -27.05
C GLY A 540 0.74 9.78 -27.62
N CYS A 541 0.18 10.93 -27.24
CA CYS A 541 -1.09 11.45 -27.77
C CYS A 541 -1.01 11.68 -29.29
N ALA A 542 0.06 12.33 -29.78
CA ALA A 542 0.26 12.57 -31.21
C ALA A 542 0.39 11.27 -32.01
N ALA A 543 1.05 10.26 -31.44
CA ALA A 543 1.20 8.96 -32.08
C ALA A 543 -0.13 8.19 -32.16
N VAL A 544 -0.97 8.27 -31.11
CA VAL A 544 -2.32 7.69 -31.10
C VAL A 544 -3.21 8.38 -32.14
N GLU A 545 -3.20 9.73 -32.20
CA GLU A 545 -3.92 10.48 -33.23
C GLU A 545 -3.49 10.10 -34.66
N ARG A 546 -2.18 9.95 -34.87
CA ARG A 546 -1.64 9.51 -36.16
C ARG A 546 -2.10 8.09 -36.53
N ALA A 547 -2.06 7.17 -35.59
CA ALA A 547 -2.50 5.79 -35.78
C ALA A 547 -4.01 5.69 -36.06
N ALA A 548 -4.82 6.55 -35.46
CA ALA A 548 -6.25 6.67 -35.73
C ALA A 548 -6.51 7.26 -37.13
N ALA A 549 -5.76 8.30 -37.49
CA ALA A 549 -5.84 8.90 -38.86
C ALA A 549 -5.46 7.89 -39.94
N ASP A 550 -4.43 7.08 -39.73
CA ASP A 550 -4.02 6.02 -40.66
C ASP A 550 -5.07 4.89 -40.73
N ALA A 551 -5.94 4.74 -39.71
CA ALA A 551 -7.14 3.89 -39.75
C ALA A 551 -8.39 4.56 -40.32
N GLY A 552 -8.29 5.84 -40.76
CA GLY A 552 -9.39 6.60 -41.34
C GLY A 552 -10.29 7.32 -40.35
N HIS A 553 -9.84 7.52 -39.11
CA HIS A 553 -10.58 8.21 -38.07
C HIS A 553 -9.95 9.56 -37.71
N ASP A 554 -10.76 10.63 -37.66
CA ASP A 554 -10.35 11.93 -37.13
C ASP A 554 -10.52 11.92 -35.61
N LEU A 555 -9.40 11.82 -34.89
CA LEU A 555 -9.35 11.74 -33.42
C LEU A 555 -8.47 12.85 -32.86
N GLN A 556 -8.95 13.51 -31.83
CA GLN A 556 -8.15 14.37 -30.98
C GLN A 556 -8.07 13.75 -29.56
N VAL A 557 -6.86 13.41 -29.14
CA VAL A 557 -6.61 12.93 -27.77
C VAL A 557 -6.48 14.15 -26.87
N PRO A 558 -7.24 14.25 -25.78
CA PRO A 558 -7.10 15.34 -24.81
C PRO A 558 -5.66 15.47 -24.31
N PHE A 559 -5.21 16.70 -24.12
CA PHE A 559 -3.91 16.99 -23.53
C PHE A 559 -3.98 18.32 -22.78
N VAL A 560 -3.58 18.29 -21.51
CA VAL A 560 -3.45 19.47 -20.67
C VAL A 560 -1.99 19.63 -20.28
N PRO A 561 -1.31 20.75 -20.68
CA PRO A 561 0.06 21.04 -20.29
C PRO A 561 0.16 21.33 -18.80
N GLY A 562 1.39 21.36 -18.26
CA GLY A 562 1.66 21.76 -16.88
C GLY A 562 2.37 20.71 -16.05
N ARG A 563 2.78 19.58 -16.63
CA ARG A 563 3.75 18.69 -15.98
C ARG A 563 5.09 19.37 -15.90
N THR A 564 5.88 19.03 -14.89
CA THR A 564 7.23 19.55 -14.69
C THR A 564 8.24 18.42 -14.58
N ASP A 565 9.52 18.76 -14.62
CA ASP A 565 10.62 17.79 -14.61
C ASP A 565 11.31 17.78 -13.24
N ALA A 566 11.23 16.66 -12.52
CA ALA A 566 11.97 16.46 -11.27
C ALA A 566 13.47 16.28 -11.54
N THR A 567 14.30 16.51 -10.52
CA THR A 567 15.74 16.22 -10.58
C THR A 567 16.05 14.85 -9.96
N GLN A 568 17.29 14.36 -10.12
CA GLN A 568 17.72 13.13 -9.47
C GLN A 568 17.73 13.27 -7.95
N GLU A 569 18.09 14.45 -7.43
CA GLU A 569 18.10 14.76 -6.00
C GLU A 569 16.70 14.83 -5.40
N GLN A 570 15.67 15.04 -6.21
CA GLN A 570 14.26 15.03 -5.84
C GLN A 570 13.61 13.64 -5.99
N THR A 571 14.41 12.63 -6.28
CA THR A 571 13.94 11.26 -6.50
C THR A 571 14.57 10.33 -5.46
N ASP A 572 13.76 9.80 -4.56
CA ASP A 572 14.16 8.75 -3.64
C ASP A 572 14.33 7.45 -4.42
N VAL A 573 15.57 7.13 -4.78
CA VAL A 573 15.91 6.00 -5.65
C VAL A 573 15.44 4.68 -5.05
N ASP A 574 15.63 4.49 -3.75
CA ASP A 574 15.33 3.23 -3.08
C ASP A 574 13.82 3.03 -2.93
N SER A 575 13.09 4.05 -2.49
CA SER A 575 11.63 3.94 -2.36
C SER A 575 10.93 3.91 -3.72
N PHE A 576 11.45 4.63 -4.73
CA PHE A 576 10.89 4.64 -6.08
C PHE A 576 11.12 3.30 -6.82
N ALA A 577 12.14 2.53 -6.46
CA ALA A 577 12.39 1.20 -7.01
C ALA A 577 11.21 0.24 -6.78
N ALA A 578 10.42 0.43 -5.73
CA ALA A 578 9.22 -0.36 -5.47
C ALA A 578 8.11 -0.19 -6.55
N LEU A 579 8.20 0.83 -7.40
CA LEU A 579 7.27 1.06 -8.52
C LEU A 579 7.64 0.27 -9.78
N GLU A 580 8.79 -0.41 -9.81
CA GLU A 580 9.20 -1.24 -10.95
C GLU A 580 8.15 -2.33 -11.21
N PRO A 581 7.60 -2.40 -12.43
CA PRO A 581 6.64 -3.43 -12.77
C PRO A 581 7.28 -4.82 -12.77
N VAL A 582 6.85 -5.70 -11.88
CA VAL A 582 7.24 -7.13 -11.92
C VAL A 582 6.71 -7.80 -13.19
N ALA A 583 5.58 -7.31 -13.69
CA ALA A 583 5.02 -7.65 -14.98
C ALA A 583 4.19 -6.49 -15.52
N ASP A 584 4.13 -6.38 -16.84
CA ASP A 584 3.24 -5.48 -17.56
C ASP A 584 2.59 -6.21 -18.74
N GLY A 585 1.39 -6.72 -18.51
CA GLY A 585 0.62 -7.46 -19.51
C GLY A 585 0.29 -6.61 -20.75
N PHE A 586 0.19 -5.28 -20.58
CA PHE A 586 -0.06 -4.36 -21.69
C PHE A 586 1.13 -4.28 -22.66
N ARG A 587 2.37 -4.43 -22.18
CA ARG A 587 3.60 -4.44 -22.99
C ARG A 587 4.20 -5.84 -23.22
N GLN A 588 3.50 -6.92 -22.88
CA GLN A 588 4.03 -8.30 -22.97
C GLN A 588 5.27 -8.55 -22.09
N TYR A 589 5.43 -7.80 -21.01
CA TYR A 589 6.57 -7.98 -20.12
C TYR A 589 6.21 -8.86 -18.91
N ARG A 590 7.11 -9.77 -18.60
CA ARG A 590 7.09 -10.58 -17.38
C ARG A 590 8.52 -10.72 -16.87
N GLY A 591 8.83 -10.02 -15.78
CA GLY A 591 10.14 -10.06 -15.15
C GLY A 591 10.46 -11.43 -14.53
N PRO A 592 11.73 -11.74 -14.31
CA PRO A 592 12.18 -13.05 -13.83
C PRO A 592 11.64 -13.40 -12.41
N GLY A 593 11.28 -12.38 -11.61
CA GLY A 593 10.69 -12.57 -10.27
C GLY A 593 9.18 -12.75 -10.26
N CYS A 594 8.49 -12.66 -11.41
CA CYS A 594 7.03 -12.74 -11.46
C CYS A 594 6.56 -14.19 -11.31
N ARG A 595 5.90 -14.48 -10.19
CA ARG A 595 5.29 -15.79 -9.92
C ARG A 595 3.84 -15.89 -10.42
N LEU A 596 3.18 -14.76 -10.69
CA LEU A 596 1.80 -14.73 -11.18
C LEU A 596 1.71 -15.19 -12.64
N PRO A 597 0.66 -15.92 -13.03
CA PRO A 597 0.33 -16.09 -14.44
C PRO A 597 0.11 -14.75 -15.14
N GLY A 598 0.43 -14.64 -16.43
CA GLY A 598 0.40 -13.38 -17.17
C GLY A 598 -0.96 -12.66 -17.13
N GLU A 599 -2.06 -13.42 -17.23
CA GLU A 599 -3.43 -12.91 -17.17
C GLU A 599 -3.78 -12.33 -15.78
N HIS A 600 -3.26 -12.92 -14.71
CA HIS A 600 -3.44 -12.40 -13.35
C HIS A 600 -2.60 -11.12 -13.15
N ALA A 601 -1.38 -11.10 -13.68
CA ALA A 601 -0.52 -9.92 -13.63
C ALA A 601 -1.11 -8.74 -14.44
N LEU A 602 -1.86 -9.00 -15.52
CA LEU A 602 -2.62 -7.98 -16.24
C LEU A 602 -3.69 -7.36 -15.34
N VAL A 603 -4.49 -8.20 -14.67
CA VAL A 603 -5.55 -7.73 -13.76
C VAL A 603 -4.96 -6.91 -12.61
N GLU A 604 -3.85 -7.36 -12.03
CA GLU A 604 -3.13 -6.62 -10.99
C GLU A 604 -2.69 -5.23 -11.46
N ARG A 605 -2.08 -5.15 -12.64
CA ARG A 605 -1.66 -3.86 -13.21
C ARG A 605 -2.85 -2.97 -13.52
N ALA A 606 -3.94 -3.52 -14.08
CA ALA A 606 -5.17 -2.78 -14.35
C ALA A 606 -5.80 -2.23 -13.06
N ALA A 607 -5.84 -3.03 -11.99
CA ALA A 607 -6.33 -2.61 -10.68
C ALA A 607 -5.49 -1.47 -10.08
N LEU A 608 -4.15 -1.54 -10.16
CA LEU A 608 -3.26 -0.47 -9.71
C LEU A 608 -3.42 0.84 -10.51
N LEU A 609 -3.85 0.76 -11.77
CA LEU A 609 -4.20 1.91 -12.60
C LEU A 609 -5.67 2.37 -12.44
N GLY A 610 -6.46 1.69 -11.61
CA GLY A 610 -7.89 1.99 -11.44
C GLY A 610 -8.71 1.79 -12.72
N LEU A 611 -8.32 0.82 -13.56
CA LEU A 611 -9.01 0.53 -14.81
C LEU A 611 -10.17 -0.44 -14.60
N SER A 612 -11.28 -0.19 -15.26
CA SER A 612 -12.38 -1.14 -15.41
C SER A 612 -12.04 -2.25 -16.41
N ALA A 613 -12.83 -3.32 -16.45
CA ALA A 613 -12.65 -4.39 -17.41
C ALA A 613 -12.76 -3.91 -18.88
N PRO A 614 -13.74 -3.05 -19.28
CA PRO A 614 -13.76 -2.45 -20.62
C PRO A 614 -12.51 -1.62 -20.95
N GLU A 615 -12.06 -0.76 -20.04
CA GLU A 615 -10.84 0.05 -20.22
C GLU A 615 -9.60 -0.84 -20.38
N THR A 616 -9.52 -1.92 -19.59
CA THR A 616 -8.42 -2.90 -19.68
C THR A 616 -8.38 -3.59 -21.05
N VAL A 617 -9.53 -4.05 -21.53
CA VAL A 617 -9.63 -4.78 -22.82
C VAL A 617 -9.34 -3.84 -24.01
N VAL A 618 -9.91 -2.63 -24.01
CA VAL A 618 -9.69 -1.68 -25.11
C VAL A 618 -8.24 -1.21 -25.17
N LEU A 619 -7.62 -0.94 -24.02
CA LEU A 619 -6.18 -0.56 -23.97
C LEU A 619 -5.29 -1.71 -24.43
N LEU A 620 -5.54 -2.93 -23.95
CA LEU A 620 -4.75 -4.08 -24.39
C LEU A 620 -4.81 -4.27 -25.90
N GLY A 621 -6.02 -4.31 -26.49
CA GLY A 621 -6.21 -4.50 -27.92
C GLY A 621 -5.57 -3.39 -28.75
N GLY A 622 -5.75 -2.13 -28.33
CA GLY A 622 -5.15 -0.98 -29.02
C GLY A 622 -3.62 -0.96 -28.92
N LEU A 623 -3.05 -1.20 -27.76
CA LEU A 623 -1.59 -1.28 -27.60
C LEU A 623 -1.00 -2.44 -28.44
N ARG A 624 -1.71 -3.57 -28.58
CA ARG A 624 -1.32 -4.65 -29.49
C ARG A 624 -1.37 -4.21 -30.95
N ALA A 625 -2.43 -3.53 -31.38
CA ALA A 625 -2.54 -3.00 -32.73
C ALA A 625 -1.42 -1.99 -33.03
N LEU A 626 -1.05 -1.17 -32.05
CA LEU A 626 0.06 -0.21 -32.17
C LEU A 626 1.45 -0.85 -32.11
N GLY A 627 1.56 -2.16 -31.85
CA GLY A 627 2.83 -2.88 -31.75
C GLY A 627 3.62 -2.58 -30.48
N VAL A 628 2.95 -2.19 -29.40
CA VAL A 628 3.55 -1.87 -28.11
C VAL A 628 3.87 -3.17 -27.36
N THR A 629 5.09 -3.65 -27.52
CA THR A 629 5.59 -4.87 -26.89
C THR A 629 7.06 -4.72 -26.52
N VAL A 630 7.46 -5.24 -25.37
CA VAL A 630 8.88 -5.26 -24.97
C VAL A 630 9.67 -6.18 -25.91
N GLY A 631 10.88 -5.74 -26.29
CA GLY A 631 11.74 -6.46 -27.25
C GLY A 631 11.25 -6.45 -28.68
N GLY A 632 10.23 -5.65 -29.03
CA GLY A 632 9.64 -5.64 -30.37
C GLY A 632 9.01 -6.98 -30.76
N SER A 633 8.54 -7.76 -29.79
CA SER A 633 7.90 -9.05 -30.01
C SER A 633 6.63 -8.91 -30.86
N ARG A 634 6.42 -9.78 -31.82
CA ARG A 634 5.15 -9.83 -32.59
C ARG A 634 4.06 -10.68 -31.88
N ARG A 635 4.35 -11.24 -30.71
CA ARG A 635 3.38 -12.02 -29.95
C ARG A 635 2.22 -11.13 -29.50
N GLY A 636 1.00 -11.53 -29.79
CA GLY A 636 -0.21 -10.76 -29.51
C GLY A 636 -0.48 -9.60 -30.48
N VAL A 637 0.44 -9.30 -31.40
CA VAL A 637 0.23 -8.32 -32.47
C VAL A 637 -0.58 -9.01 -33.57
N LEU A 638 -1.90 -9.08 -33.39
CA LEU A 638 -2.82 -9.82 -34.25
C LEU A 638 -3.33 -8.94 -35.39
N THR A 639 -2.43 -8.19 -36.03
CA THR A 639 -2.74 -7.34 -37.18
C THR A 639 -1.65 -7.42 -38.26
N ALA A 640 -2.02 -7.21 -39.50
CA ALA A 640 -1.11 -7.09 -40.65
C ALA A 640 -0.46 -5.69 -40.72
N THR A 641 -1.06 -4.69 -40.07
CA THR A 641 -0.67 -3.26 -40.12
C THR A 641 -0.33 -2.72 -38.72
N PRO A 642 0.76 -3.18 -38.06
CA PRO A 642 1.16 -2.65 -36.75
C PRO A 642 1.43 -1.15 -36.82
N GLY A 643 1.00 -0.41 -35.81
CA GLY A 643 1.09 1.04 -35.74
C GLY A 643 -0.16 1.77 -36.25
N VAL A 644 -1.16 1.04 -36.73
CA VAL A 644 -2.48 1.56 -37.13
C VAL A 644 -3.52 1.13 -36.07
N LEU A 645 -4.34 2.06 -35.62
CA LEU A 645 -5.31 1.80 -34.52
C LEU A 645 -6.59 1.15 -35.09
N THR A 646 -6.52 -0.16 -35.36
CA THR A 646 -7.61 -0.97 -35.90
C THR A 646 -8.16 -1.95 -34.85
N THR A 647 -9.35 -2.50 -35.10
CA THR A 647 -9.99 -3.55 -34.32
C THR A 647 -9.43 -4.95 -34.59
N ASP A 648 -8.41 -5.07 -35.43
CA ASP A 648 -7.83 -6.34 -35.87
C ASP A 648 -7.49 -7.31 -34.76
N PHE A 649 -7.00 -6.80 -33.63
CA PHE A 649 -6.70 -7.64 -32.47
C PHE A 649 -7.91 -8.47 -32.06
N PHE A 650 -9.07 -7.85 -31.92
CA PHE A 650 -10.30 -8.52 -31.47
C PHE A 650 -10.86 -9.43 -32.58
N VAL A 651 -10.89 -8.95 -33.82
CA VAL A 651 -11.39 -9.71 -34.96
C VAL A 651 -10.58 -11.00 -35.14
N ASN A 652 -9.25 -10.90 -35.12
CA ASN A 652 -8.36 -12.04 -35.36
C ASN A 652 -8.26 -12.97 -34.10
N LEU A 653 -8.40 -12.42 -32.90
CA LEU A 653 -8.45 -13.22 -31.67
C LEU A 653 -9.69 -14.12 -31.64
N LEU A 654 -10.84 -13.60 -32.08
CA LEU A 654 -12.13 -14.29 -32.02
C LEU A 654 -12.47 -15.04 -33.33
N ASP A 655 -11.59 -15.00 -34.37
CA ASP A 655 -11.81 -15.71 -35.60
C ASP A 655 -11.91 -17.24 -35.40
N PRO A 656 -13.08 -17.85 -35.68
CA PRO A 656 -13.25 -19.30 -35.54
C PRO A 656 -12.42 -20.10 -36.55
N GLY A 657 -11.91 -19.45 -37.61
CA GLY A 657 -10.96 -20.05 -38.57
C GLY A 657 -9.56 -20.28 -37.99
N THR A 658 -9.25 -19.69 -36.85
CA THR A 658 -7.96 -19.87 -36.15
C THR A 658 -8.05 -20.92 -35.08
N SER A 659 -7.10 -21.83 -35.05
CA SER A 659 -6.94 -22.85 -33.97
C SER A 659 -5.72 -22.51 -33.14
N TRP A 660 -5.89 -22.35 -31.83
CA TRP A 660 -4.81 -22.03 -30.90
C TRP A 660 -4.23 -23.27 -30.26
N THR A 661 -2.90 -23.40 -30.26
CA THR A 661 -2.18 -24.54 -29.65
C THR A 661 -1.03 -24.01 -28.79
N PRO A 662 -0.77 -24.61 -27.60
CA PRO A 662 0.39 -24.24 -26.79
C PRO A 662 1.71 -24.43 -27.58
N ALA A 663 2.56 -23.40 -27.54
CA ALA A 663 3.90 -23.40 -28.14
C ALA A 663 5.01 -23.14 -27.07
N GLY A 664 4.64 -23.05 -25.80
CA GLY A 664 5.51 -22.81 -24.66
C GLY A 664 4.71 -22.51 -23.38
N ALA A 665 5.40 -22.16 -22.31
CA ALA A 665 4.75 -21.89 -21.01
C ALA A 665 3.80 -20.67 -21.07
N ASP A 666 4.13 -19.66 -21.90
CA ASP A 666 3.35 -18.43 -22.07
C ASP A 666 3.24 -18.05 -23.55
N ALA A 667 3.24 -19.05 -24.43
CA ALA A 667 3.22 -18.86 -25.88
C ALA A 667 2.23 -19.80 -26.54
N PHE A 668 1.50 -19.30 -27.53
CA PHE A 668 0.52 -20.04 -28.31
C PHE A 668 0.66 -19.71 -29.79
N ASP A 669 0.54 -20.76 -30.63
CA ASP A 669 0.45 -20.66 -32.08
C ASP A 669 -1.01 -20.63 -32.51
N GLY A 670 -1.39 -19.60 -33.25
CA GLY A 670 -2.68 -19.50 -33.96
C GLY A 670 -2.53 -19.97 -35.38
N ARG A 671 -3.10 -21.13 -35.73
CA ARG A 671 -3.00 -21.73 -37.04
C ARG A 671 -4.32 -21.70 -37.76
N ASP A 672 -4.24 -21.48 -39.07
CA ASP A 672 -5.40 -21.66 -39.95
C ASP A 672 -5.96 -23.07 -39.81
N ARG A 673 -7.24 -23.16 -39.51
CA ARG A 673 -7.88 -24.44 -39.20
C ARG A 673 -8.00 -25.37 -40.42
N ALA A 674 -8.04 -24.80 -41.62
CA ALA A 674 -8.16 -25.56 -42.89
C ALA A 674 -6.77 -25.99 -43.42
N THR A 675 -5.77 -25.10 -43.37
CA THR A 675 -4.44 -25.34 -43.96
C THR A 675 -3.37 -25.76 -42.96
N GLY A 676 -3.55 -25.48 -41.68
CA GLY A 676 -2.54 -25.71 -40.63
C GLY A 676 -1.41 -24.66 -40.62
N GLU A 677 -1.44 -23.68 -41.52
CA GLU A 677 -0.42 -22.63 -41.58
C GLU A 677 -0.46 -21.73 -40.35
N LEU A 678 0.72 -21.31 -39.85
CA LEU A 678 0.84 -20.36 -38.77
C LEU A 678 0.39 -18.97 -39.24
N ARG A 679 -0.64 -18.43 -38.62
CA ARG A 679 -1.16 -17.07 -38.84
C ARG A 679 -0.66 -16.10 -37.79
N TRP A 680 -0.80 -16.48 -36.49
CA TRP A 680 -0.57 -15.59 -35.37
C TRP A 680 0.21 -16.28 -34.27
N THR A 681 0.81 -15.48 -33.38
CA THR A 681 1.33 -15.95 -32.08
C THR A 681 0.76 -15.07 -30.97
N ALA A 682 0.42 -15.67 -29.85
CA ALA A 682 -0.19 -14.97 -28.72
C ALA A 682 0.42 -15.41 -27.38
N SER A 683 0.20 -14.63 -26.34
CA SER A 683 0.49 -14.98 -24.97
C SER A 683 -0.78 -15.43 -24.22
N ARG A 684 -0.60 -15.89 -22.97
CA ARG A 684 -1.73 -16.16 -22.07
C ARG A 684 -2.59 -14.91 -21.85
N VAL A 685 -1.97 -13.73 -21.76
CA VAL A 685 -2.67 -12.44 -21.62
C VAL A 685 -3.63 -12.21 -22.77
N ASP A 686 -3.17 -12.40 -23.99
CA ASP A 686 -3.99 -12.18 -25.18
C ASP A 686 -5.15 -13.17 -25.25
N LEU A 687 -4.86 -14.47 -25.03
CA LEU A 687 -5.90 -15.52 -25.08
C LEU A 687 -6.89 -15.44 -23.92
N ALA A 688 -6.51 -14.88 -22.77
CA ALA A 688 -7.44 -14.65 -21.65
C ALA A 688 -8.61 -13.75 -22.07
N VAL A 689 -8.37 -12.76 -22.95
CA VAL A 689 -9.42 -11.87 -23.48
C VAL A 689 -10.47 -12.64 -24.31
N GLY A 690 -10.03 -13.66 -25.05
CA GLY A 690 -10.94 -14.50 -25.84
C GLY A 690 -11.54 -15.68 -25.08
N SER A 691 -10.95 -16.10 -23.95
CA SER A 691 -11.35 -17.29 -23.20
C SER A 691 -12.18 -17.02 -21.96
N ASN A 692 -11.86 -15.94 -21.19
CA ASN A 692 -12.70 -15.51 -20.07
C ASN A 692 -14.03 -14.95 -20.61
N SER A 693 -15.16 -15.40 -20.09
CA SER A 693 -16.49 -15.05 -20.62
C SER A 693 -16.81 -13.57 -20.53
N GLU A 694 -16.38 -12.88 -19.46
CA GLU A 694 -16.61 -11.45 -19.26
C GLU A 694 -15.74 -10.61 -20.19
N LEU A 695 -14.43 -10.90 -20.25
CA LEU A 695 -13.50 -10.21 -21.15
C LEU A 695 -13.85 -10.45 -22.62
N ARG A 696 -14.27 -11.68 -22.97
CA ARG A 696 -14.71 -12.01 -24.31
C ARG A 696 -15.97 -11.23 -24.71
N ALA A 697 -16.97 -11.11 -23.83
CA ALA A 697 -18.16 -10.32 -24.12
C ALA A 697 -17.82 -8.86 -24.44
N ILE A 698 -16.80 -8.28 -23.80
CA ILE A 698 -16.29 -6.95 -24.12
C ILE A 698 -15.54 -6.97 -25.46
N ALA A 699 -14.67 -7.96 -25.70
CA ALA A 699 -13.94 -8.10 -26.94
C ALA A 699 -14.86 -8.25 -28.16
N GLU A 700 -15.99 -8.96 -28.03
CA GLU A 700 -17.01 -9.12 -29.05
C GLU A 700 -17.63 -7.78 -29.47
N VAL A 701 -17.76 -6.81 -28.54
CA VAL A 701 -18.21 -5.44 -28.86
C VAL A 701 -17.25 -4.77 -29.85
N TYR A 702 -15.94 -4.90 -29.63
CA TYR A 702 -14.93 -4.27 -30.49
C TYR A 702 -14.62 -5.08 -31.76
N ALA A 703 -14.97 -6.36 -31.80
CA ALA A 703 -14.85 -7.19 -33.00
C ALA A 703 -15.99 -7.03 -34.01
N ALA A 704 -17.09 -6.35 -33.61
CA ALA A 704 -18.23 -6.13 -34.50
C ALA A 704 -17.91 -5.14 -35.61
N ASP A 705 -18.53 -5.34 -36.80
CA ASP A 705 -18.25 -4.56 -38.03
C ASP A 705 -18.54 -3.05 -37.89
N ASP A 706 -19.43 -2.66 -36.97
CA ASP A 706 -19.82 -1.27 -36.69
C ASP A 706 -19.01 -0.63 -35.53
N ALA A 707 -18.05 -1.33 -34.95
CA ALA A 707 -17.38 -0.92 -33.73
C ALA A 707 -16.13 -0.03 -33.92
N HIS A 708 -15.64 0.14 -35.16
CA HIS A 708 -14.36 0.82 -35.41
C HIS A 708 -14.27 2.23 -34.81
N GLY A 709 -15.29 3.08 -35.00
CA GLY A 709 -15.31 4.43 -34.44
C GLY A 709 -15.42 4.41 -32.90
N ARG A 710 -16.23 3.50 -32.34
CA ARG A 710 -16.35 3.32 -30.91
C ARG A 710 -15.03 2.89 -30.27
N PHE A 711 -14.34 1.90 -30.87
CA PHE A 711 -13.05 1.42 -30.38
C PHE A 711 -12.03 2.55 -30.28
N VAL A 712 -11.90 3.36 -31.33
CA VAL A 712 -10.96 4.49 -31.35
C VAL A 712 -11.28 5.52 -30.27
N THR A 713 -12.56 5.83 -30.07
CA THR A 713 -13.02 6.76 -29.02
C THR A 713 -12.78 6.20 -27.62
N ASP A 714 -13.17 4.95 -27.36
CA ASP A 714 -13.02 4.31 -26.06
C ASP A 714 -11.53 4.11 -25.70
N PHE A 715 -10.69 3.77 -26.70
CA PHE A 715 -9.24 3.71 -26.53
C PHE A 715 -8.65 5.06 -26.12
N ALA A 716 -9.03 6.13 -26.82
CA ALA A 716 -8.54 7.47 -26.52
C ALA A 716 -8.95 7.94 -25.10
N ALA A 717 -10.17 7.63 -24.68
CA ALA A 717 -10.65 7.96 -23.33
C ALA A 717 -9.88 7.18 -22.24
N ALA A 718 -9.68 5.87 -22.45
CA ALA A 718 -8.90 5.06 -21.51
C ALA A 718 -7.41 5.44 -21.50
N TRP A 719 -6.84 5.83 -22.66
CA TRP A 719 -5.50 6.37 -22.78
C TRP A 719 -5.35 7.68 -21.98
N ASP A 720 -6.24 8.64 -22.22
CA ASP A 720 -6.24 9.93 -21.52
C ASP A 720 -6.34 9.75 -20.00
N LYS A 721 -7.19 8.84 -19.53
CA LYS A 721 -7.29 8.48 -18.12
C LYS A 721 -5.92 8.08 -17.56
N VAL A 722 -5.19 7.14 -18.20
CA VAL A 722 -3.88 6.70 -17.72
C VAL A 722 -2.87 7.85 -17.75
N MET A 723 -2.88 8.66 -18.80
CA MET A 723 -1.95 9.79 -18.96
C MET A 723 -2.17 10.92 -17.93
N THR A 724 -3.34 10.96 -17.27
CA THR A 724 -3.73 12.05 -16.35
C THR A 724 -3.94 11.60 -14.91
N LEU A 725 -3.71 10.33 -14.56
CA LEU A 725 -3.91 9.81 -13.21
C LEU A 725 -3.14 10.60 -12.12
N ASP A 726 -1.97 11.09 -12.45
CA ASP A 726 -1.06 11.84 -11.56
C ASP A 726 -1.26 13.37 -11.62
N ARG A 727 -2.30 13.86 -12.32
CA ARG A 727 -2.59 15.28 -12.46
C ARG A 727 -3.58 15.73 -11.37
N PHE A 728 -3.06 15.86 -10.14
CA PHE A 728 -3.84 16.32 -8.98
C PHE A 728 -4.24 17.80 -9.05
N ASP A 729 -3.61 18.53 -9.92
CA ASP A 729 -3.91 19.95 -10.24
C ASP A 729 -5.14 20.14 -11.12
N LEU A 730 -5.66 19.07 -11.72
CA LEU A 730 -6.85 19.09 -12.58
C LEU A 730 -8.13 18.63 -11.86
N ARG A 731 -8.03 18.24 -10.58
CA ARG A 731 -9.13 17.70 -9.78
C ARG A 731 -9.68 18.72 -8.81
#